data_5d6375507ebca1869c78df89161a4cf1
#
_entry.id   5d6375507ebca1869c78df89161a4cf1
#
_cell.length_a   1.000
_cell.length_b   1.000
_cell.length_c   1.000
_cell.angle_alpha   90.00
_cell.angle_beta   90.00
_cell.angle_gamma   90.00
#
_symmetry.space_group_name_H-M   'P 1'
#
loop_
_entity.id
_entity.type
_entity.pdbx_description
1 polymer ?
#
loop_
_entity_poly.entity_id
_entity_poly.type
_entity_poly.pdbx_seq_one_letter_code
_entity_poly.pdbx_strand_id
1 'polypeptide(L)'
;MAVAVFTLQLNCDILPGLVTIGKYDGSHYCITAATVGDKVIIHRPYRRDNEISLLNVEQKITSLCAGKLSQDEDKEVLVIGSPDSVLVYHVDNNSDVFYQKVSDGANVLQIGQVGSGEQMVIVGGNCVLQGFNATGEDAFWTVTGDQVRSLCLADLNDDGYNELIVGSDDYELRVFKEDVLTHEITETAAVTALVSIRGSQYAYALSNGTIGVYNKTQRVWRVKSKNLARCLASFDIDGDGVEELIVGWSNGKIDGRNSLSGEVIFRDALSHGIAGIVCGDYRLAGTNQLIVISEKGEVRGYDSSSLKQDTSLQPDVVKELLTRKQVLTSELKNYLPAPGQRGIPANTRLVTEMVAVESSQFYKFGHVNLSLSTNNQTLLRAVTIFSEGIFDGETLVVHPKLAQVSNSLKVALISPKNIPYDIHIRAFVGNTADSDQLHVFELTRQLPRFSTFLLLKDYLLLQLDLWLNQNFLLAEVMETNERAQSSEWSATFRCLRDGSILRLHHESNTMTIATEDISLAADVLQSLAFHFNLERPIAEFPTIHEELKCSMENLDDLRKNISRMATSTADNVSMIKSLIVQAEDARILKKNMRDCYVQLYQLNKEMTANSKIVCENHRNLMNILKNINSIIQHATRLHVGKNKSEIISLSRNATANNNVDALIKIIQTGRL
;
A
#
# COMPACT_ATOMS: atom_id res chain seq x y z
N MET A 1 8.34 30.47 10.33
CA MET A 1 8.67 29.12 10.89
C MET A 1 7.71 28.86 12.01
N ALA A 2 7.03 27.73 12.01
CA ALA A 2 6.19 27.35 13.13
C ALA A 2 7.05 27.14 14.37
N VAL A 3 6.60 27.63 15.50
CA VAL A 3 7.31 27.47 16.78
C VAL A 3 6.69 26.31 17.53
N ALA A 4 7.50 25.30 17.87
CA ALA A 4 7.04 24.22 18.72
C ALA A 4 6.64 24.75 20.09
N VAL A 5 5.46 24.37 20.56
CA VAL A 5 4.92 24.78 21.87
C VAL A 5 5.67 24.07 23.01
N PHE A 6 6.16 22.85 22.76
CA PHE A 6 7.04 22.13 23.66
C PHE A 6 8.01 21.23 22.92
N THR A 7 9.12 20.92 23.57
CA THR A 7 10.10 19.94 23.13
C THR A 7 10.47 19.03 24.27
N LEU A 8 10.64 17.74 23.99
CA LEU A 8 10.97 16.70 24.93
C LEU A 8 11.96 15.73 24.30
N GLN A 9 12.78 15.05 25.13
CA GLN A 9 13.71 14.01 24.68
C GLN A 9 13.45 12.71 25.43
N LEU A 10 13.09 11.65 24.71
CA LEU A 10 12.81 10.34 25.29
C LEU A 10 14.08 9.51 25.57
N ASN A 11 15.24 9.93 25.06
CA ASN A 11 16.55 9.30 25.24
C ASN A 11 16.60 7.81 24.84
N CYS A 12 15.87 7.44 23.82
CA CYS A 12 15.84 6.09 23.28
C CYS A 12 15.63 6.10 21.76
N ASP A 13 16.07 5.03 21.10
CA ASP A 13 15.85 4.83 19.67
C ASP A 13 14.46 4.19 19.46
N ILE A 14 13.62 4.87 18.66
CA ILE A 14 12.23 4.51 18.42
C ILE A 14 12.11 3.86 17.03
N LEU A 15 11.32 2.80 16.94
CA LEU A 15 11.02 2.12 15.69
C LEU A 15 10.04 2.97 14.85
N PRO A 16 10.34 3.24 13.56
CA PRO A 16 9.45 4.00 12.69
C PRO A 16 8.09 3.32 12.49
N GLY A 17 7.00 4.10 12.57
CA GLY A 17 5.63 3.62 12.43
C GLY A 17 5.05 2.97 13.69
N LEU A 18 5.84 2.82 14.77
CA LEU A 18 5.40 2.19 16.02
C LEU A 18 5.29 3.21 17.15
N VAL A 19 4.49 4.21 16.92
CA VAL A 19 4.18 5.27 17.88
C VAL A 19 2.68 5.45 17.95
N THR A 20 2.15 5.54 19.15
CA THR A 20 0.72 5.79 19.41
C THR A 20 0.54 6.68 20.64
N ILE A 21 -0.65 7.19 20.83
CA ILE A 21 -1.03 7.96 22.00
C ILE A 21 -2.30 7.36 22.59
N GLY A 22 -2.41 7.28 23.92
CA GLY A 22 -3.56 6.66 24.56
C GLY A 22 -3.88 7.26 25.93
N LYS A 23 -5.18 7.23 26.31
CA LYS A 23 -5.70 7.60 27.63
C LYS A 23 -5.89 6.36 28.51
N TYR A 24 -4.80 5.80 28.99
CA TYR A 24 -4.84 4.55 29.76
C TYR A 24 -5.49 4.68 31.14
N ASP A 25 -5.51 5.87 31.72
CA ASP A 25 -6.22 6.20 32.96
C ASP A 25 -7.62 6.83 32.74
N GLY A 26 -8.05 6.95 31.48
CA GLY A 26 -9.30 7.56 31.07
C GLY A 26 -9.27 9.09 30.99
N SER A 27 -8.19 9.75 31.44
CA SER A 27 -8.12 11.22 31.52
C SER A 27 -6.93 11.86 30.83
N HIS A 28 -5.74 11.23 30.92
CA HIS A 28 -4.48 11.83 30.47
C HIS A 28 -3.88 11.09 29.29
N TYR A 29 -3.52 11.84 28.26
CA TYR A 29 -2.81 11.30 27.11
C TYR A 29 -1.36 10.92 27.47
N CYS A 30 -0.97 9.69 27.11
CA CYS A 30 0.36 9.14 27.28
C CYS A 30 0.97 8.82 25.90
N ILE A 31 2.19 9.28 25.65
CA ILE A 31 2.94 8.90 24.44
C ILE A 31 3.46 7.48 24.65
N THR A 32 3.17 6.60 23.69
CA THR A 32 3.59 5.21 23.70
C THR A 32 4.36 4.90 22.44
N ALA A 33 5.55 4.32 22.55
CA ALA A 33 6.41 4.02 21.42
C ALA A 33 7.17 2.70 21.61
N ALA A 34 7.38 1.96 20.54
CA ALA A 34 8.24 0.78 20.55
C ALA A 34 9.70 1.15 20.27
N THR A 35 10.62 0.54 21.02
CA THR A 35 12.05 0.75 20.87
C THR A 35 12.72 -0.35 20.06
N VAL A 36 13.93 -0.11 19.60
CA VAL A 36 14.77 -1.09 18.87
C VAL A 36 15.07 -2.34 19.70
N GLY A 37 14.93 -2.29 21.04
CA GLY A 37 15.15 -3.42 21.94
C GLY A 37 13.88 -4.22 22.27
N ASP A 38 12.83 -4.18 21.46
CA ASP A 38 11.54 -4.86 21.66
C ASP A 38 10.88 -4.52 23.00
N LYS A 39 11.03 -3.26 23.44
CA LYS A 39 10.39 -2.71 24.63
C LYS A 39 9.43 -1.60 24.23
N VAL A 40 8.31 -1.50 24.93
CA VAL A 40 7.40 -0.39 24.80
C VAL A 40 7.66 0.63 25.89
N ILE A 41 7.92 1.87 25.47
CA ILE A 41 8.04 3.02 26.36
C ILE A 41 6.68 3.69 26.44
N ILE A 42 6.26 4.01 27.67
CA ILE A 42 5.07 4.78 27.94
C ILE A 42 5.48 6.00 28.75
N HIS A 43 5.37 7.19 28.13
CA HIS A 43 5.69 8.46 28.77
C HIS A 43 4.40 9.09 29.34
N ARG A 44 4.40 9.31 30.67
CA ARG A 44 3.27 9.84 31.45
C ARG A 44 3.65 11.20 32.05
N PRO A 45 3.34 12.33 31.42
CA PRO A 45 3.83 13.65 31.82
C PRO A 45 3.35 14.10 33.20
N TYR A 46 2.36 13.44 33.78
CA TYR A 46 1.73 13.84 35.05
C TYR A 46 2.18 13.04 36.28
N ARG A 47 2.94 11.97 36.09
CA ARG A 47 3.49 11.16 37.20
C ARG A 47 4.95 11.54 37.45
N ARG A 48 5.18 12.39 38.48
CA ARG A 48 6.53 12.84 38.85
C ARG A 48 7.49 11.72 39.24
N ASP A 49 7.00 10.61 39.81
CA ASP A 49 7.83 9.50 40.30
C ASP A 49 8.09 8.41 39.24
N ASN A 50 7.28 8.32 38.18
CA ASN A 50 7.41 7.34 37.10
C ASN A 50 6.95 7.96 35.76
N GLU A 51 7.66 8.97 35.33
CA GLU A 51 7.37 9.68 34.07
C GLU A 51 7.51 8.75 32.87
N ILE A 52 8.49 7.84 32.88
CA ILE A 52 8.72 6.83 31.86
C ILE A 52 8.54 5.44 32.47
N SER A 53 7.59 4.66 31.95
CA SER A 53 7.46 3.22 32.23
C SER A 53 7.85 2.39 31.02
N LEU A 54 8.54 1.27 31.28
CA LEU A 54 9.00 0.32 30.27
C LEU A 54 8.22 -0.98 30.42
N LEU A 55 7.55 -1.39 29.35
CA LEU A 55 6.93 -2.70 29.23
C LEU A 55 7.85 -3.59 28.39
N ASN A 56 8.30 -4.71 28.97
CA ASN A 56 9.10 -5.69 28.24
C ASN A 56 8.17 -6.65 27.51
N VAL A 57 8.34 -6.76 26.20
CA VAL A 57 7.63 -7.70 25.36
C VAL A 57 8.63 -8.80 24.98
N GLU A 58 8.27 -10.07 25.23
CA GLU A 58 9.18 -11.19 24.96
C GLU A 58 9.33 -11.52 23.46
N GLN A 59 8.54 -10.87 22.62
CA GLN A 59 8.51 -11.06 21.17
C GLN A 59 8.83 -9.77 20.43
N LYS A 60 9.26 -9.89 19.18
CA LYS A 60 9.49 -8.75 18.30
C LYS A 60 8.19 -7.99 18.07
N ILE A 61 8.20 -6.69 18.29
CA ILE A 61 7.05 -5.82 18.07
C ILE A 61 6.96 -5.48 16.57
N THR A 62 5.83 -5.77 15.93
CA THR A 62 5.57 -5.47 14.51
C THR A 62 4.59 -4.33 14.33
N SER A 63 3.68 -4.14 15.28
CA SER A 63 2.66 -3.09 15.22
C SER A 63 2.22 -2.66 16.63
N LEU A 64 1.74 -1.42 16.74
CA LEU A 64 1.34 -0.81 18.00
C LEU A 64 0.14 0.10 17.77
N CYS A 65 -0.90 -0.05 18.59
CA CYS A 65 -2.09 0.80 18.54
C CYS A 65 -2.66 1.01 19.94
N ALA A 66 -3.28 2.16 20.19
CA ALA A 66 -4.04 2.43 21.41
C ALA A 66 -5.42 2.97 21.07
N GLY A 67 -6.42 2.64 21.89
CA GLY A 67 -7.78 3.12 21.71
C GLY A 67 -8.77 2.46 22.64
N LYS A 68 -10.03 2.86 22.54
CA LYS A 68 -11.14 2.27 23.28
C LYS A 68 -11.60 0.98 22.61
N LEU A 69 -11.72 -0.09 23.38
CA LEU A 69 -12.21 -1.38 22.89
C LEU A 69 -13.68 -1.62 23.30
N SER A 70 -14.13 -1.01 24.41
CA SER A 70 -15.52 -1.03 24.86
C SER A 70 -16.06 0.40 24.97
N GLN A 71 -17.32 0.60 24.64
CA GLN A 71 -17.99 1.90 24.81
C GLN A 71 -18.30 2.21 26.30
N ASP A 72 -18.40 1.17 27.13
CA ASP A 72 -18.70 1.30 28.53
C ASP A 72 -17.50 1.71 29.39
N GLU A 73 -16.28 1.57 28.88
CA GLU A 73 -15.04 1.91 29.58
C GLU A 73 -14.43 3.22 29.04
N ASP A 74 -14.10 4.14 29.95
CA ASP A 74 -13.39 5.38 29.57
C ASP A 74 -11.90 5.18 29.36
N LYS A 75 -11.33 4.06 29.85
CA LYS A 75 -9.93 3.72 29.72
C LYS A 75 -9.63 3.09 28.36
N GLU A 76 -8.57 3.54 27.75
CA GLU A 76 -8.07 2.97 26.51
C GLU A 76 -7.12 1.79 26.78
N VAL A 77 -7.09 0.84 25.86
CA VAL A 77 -6.18 -0.31 25.89
C VAL A 77 -5.01 -0.10 24.95
N LEU A 78 -3.90 -0.74 25.28
CA LEU A 78 -2.74 -0.84 24.41
C LEU A 78 -2.77 -2.18 23.68
N VAL A 79 -2.69 -2.16 22.37
CA VAL A 79 -2.62 -3.37 21.52
C VAL A 79 -1.23 -3.47 20.92
N ILE A 80 -0.60 -4.62 21.12
CA ILE A 80 0.75 -4.93 20.67
C ILE A 80 0.67 -6.12 19.72
N GLY A 81 1.11 -5.92 18.49
CA GLY A 81 1.24 -6.98 17.49
C GLY A 81 2.65 -7.54 17.43
N SER A 82 2.72 -8.84 17.23
CA SER A 82 3.93 -9.60 17.01
C SER A 82 3.84 -10.44 15.72
N PRO A 83 4.89 -11.13 15.27
CA PRO A 83 4.83 -11.95 14.06
C PRO A 83 3.82 -13.11 14.10
N ASP A 84 3.35 -13.51 15.27
CA ASP A 84 2.47 -14.68 15.46
C ASP A 84 1.33 -14.46 16.46
N SER A 85 1.25 -13.28 17.07
CA SER A 85 0.27 -13.03 18.12
C SER A 85 -0.11 -11.57 18.27
N VAL A 86 -1.24 -11.33 18.92
CA VAL A 86 -1.74 -10.01 19.34
C VAL A 86 -2.02 -10.05 20.84
N LEU A 87 -1.46 -9.08 21.54
CA LEU A 87 -1.70 -8.84 22.95
C LEU A 87 -2.49 -7.56 23.14
N VAL A 88 -3.61 -7.64 23.82
CA VAL A 88 -4.39 -6.48 24.29
C VAL A 88 -4.17 -6.33 25.79
N TYR A 89 -3.72 -5.15 26.21
CA TYR A 89 -3.18 -4.91 27.52
C TYR A 89 -3.72 -3.66 28.19
N HIS A 90 -4.17 -3.80 29.44
CA HIS A 90 -4.54 -2.69 30.32
C HIS A 90 -3.30 -2.12 31.02
N VAL A 91 -2.82 -0.97 30.53
CA VAL A 91 -1.59 -0.33 31.01
C VAL A 91 -1.71 0.13 32.48
N ASP A 92 -2.88 0.63 32.89
CA ASP A 92 -3.08 1.14 34.26
C ASP A 92 -3.22 0.00 35.29
N ASN A 93 -3.94 -1.04 34.92
CA ASN A 93 -4.17 -2.21 35.78
C ASN A 93 -3.01 -3.22 35.74
N ASN A 94 -2.07 -3.07 34.78
CA ASN A 94 -0.96 -4.01 34.53
C ASN A 94 -1.45 -5.45 34.32
N SER A 95 -2.47 -5.62 33.47
CA SER A 95 -3.11 -6.91 33.20
C SER A 95 -3.44 -7.09 31.74
N ASP A 96 -3.33 -8.33 31.26
CA ASP A 96 -3.77 -8.70 29.92
C ASP A 96 -5.30 -8.69 29.86
N VAL A 97 -5.86 -8.15 28.76
CA VAL A 97 -7.28 -8.29 28.44
C VAL A 97 -7.48 -9.62 27.72
N PHE A 98 -6.77 -9.82 26.64
CA PHE A 98 -6.67 -11.10 25.96
C PHE A 98 -5.34 -11.24 25.18
N TYR A 99 -4.98 -12.46 24.90
CA TYR A 99 -3.85 -12.85 24.04
C TYR A 99 -4.34 -13.82 23.00
N GLN A 100 -4.19 -13.46 21.71
CA GLN A 100 -4.61 -14.30 20.59
C GLN A 100 -3.46 -14.61 19.65
N LYS A 101 -3.38 -15.86 19.22
CA LYS A 101 -2.43 -16.29 18.20
C LYS A 101 -2.98 -15.96 16.81
N VAL A 102 -2.18 -15.26 16.02
CA VAL A 102 -2.49 -14.89 14.64
C VAL A 102 -1.48 -15.56 13.72
N SER A 103 -1.92 -16.60 13.02
CA SER A 103 -1.03 -17.44 12.18
C SER A 103 -0.40 -16.68 11.01
N ASP A 104 -1.01 -15.57 10.58
CA ASP A 104 -0.57 -14.78 9.43
C ASP A 104 0.22 -13.52 9.84
N GLY A 105 0.46 -13.33 11.13
CA GLY A 105 1.17 -12.17 11.68
C GLY A 105 0.29 -10.95 11.91
N ALA A 106 0.80 -10.00 12.70
CA ALA A 106 0.16 -8.72 13.00
C ALA A 106 1.06 -7.57 12.54
N ASN A 107 1.01 -7.25 11.23
CA ASN A 107 1.87 -6.23 10.62
C ASN A 107 1.34 -4.81 10.86
N VAL A 108 0.03 -4.66 10.98
CA VAL A 108 -0.65 -3.39 11.26
C VAL A 108 -1.87 -3.64 12.13
N LEU A 109 -2.17 -2.70 12.99
CA LEU A 109 -3.28 -2.75 13.95
C LEU A 109 -4.12 -1.48 13.84
N GLN A 110 -5.43 -1.63 13.97
CA GLN A 110 -6.39 -0.54 14.09
C GLN A 110 -7.47 -0.92 15.09
N ILE A 111 -7.90 0.01 15.93
CA ILE A 111 -9.07 -0.17 16.80
C ILE A 111 -10.20 0.68 16.24
N GLY A 112 -11.38 0.11 16.14
CA GLY A 112 -12.58 0.84 15.75
C GLY A 112 -13.73 -0.05 15.35
N GLN A 113 -14.80 0.60 14.90
CA GLN A 113 -16.03 -0.03 14.44
C GLN A 113 -16.06 -0.03 12.92
N VAL A 114 -16.34 -1.18 12.32
CA VAL A 114 -16.54 -1.34 10.88
C VAL A 114 -18.02 -1.55 10.61
N GLY A 115 -18.61 -0.71 9.77
CA GLY A 115 -20.04 -0.75 9.49
C GLY A 115 -20.90 -0.61 10.75
N SER A 116 -21.96 -1.41 10.82
CA SER A 116 -22.87 -1.48 11.97
C SER A 116 -22.38 -2.40 13.11
N GLY A 117 -21.20 -3.02 12.98
CA GLY A 117 -20.62 -3.96 13.92
C GLY A 117 -20.23 -3.37 15.27
N GLU A 118 -19.68 -4.18 16.15
CA GLU A 118 -19.13 -3.75 17.44
C GLU A 118 -17.71 -3.18 17.29
N GLN A 119 -17.26 -2.51 18.35
CA GLN A 119 -15.85 -2.08 18.45
C GLN A 119 -14.94 -3.33 18.46
N MET A 120 -13.89 -3.31 17.65
CA MET A 120 -12.98 -4.44 17.52
C MET A 120 -11.53 -4.02 17.30
N VAL A 121 -10.61 -4.94 17.55
CA VAL A 121 -9.20 -4.83 17.15
C VAL A 121 -9.06 -5.45 15.79
N ILE A 122 -8.72 -4.65 14.77
CA ILE A 122 -8.50 -5.09 13.40
C ILE A 122 -7.01 -5.33 13.20
N VAL A 123 -6.67 -6.51 12.72
CA VAL A 123 -5.31 -6.99 12.51
C VAL A 123 -5.08 -7.23 11.03
N GLY A 124 -4.10 -6.55 10.44
CA GLY A 124 -3.63 -6.83 9.10
C GLY A 124 -2.37 -7.70 9.13
N GLY A 125 -2.44 -8.87 8.51
CA GLY A 125 -1.36 -9.83 8.40
C GLY A 125 -0.64 -9.80 7.05
N ASN A 126 -0.03 -10.93 6.65
CA ASN A 126 0.66 -11.04 5.37
C ASN A 126 -0.31 -11.17 4.18
N CYS A 127 -1.47 -11.79 4.40
CA CYS A 127 -2.53 -11.88 3.39
C CYS A 127 -3.93 -11.88 4.01
N VAL A 128 -4.03 -11.74 5.34
CA VAL A 128 -5.30 -11.87 6.07
C VAL A 128 -5.59 -10.59 6.83
N LEU A 129 -6.86 -10.23 6.83
CA LEU A 129 -7.46 -9.26 7.75
C LEU A 129 -8.31 -10.03 8.75
N GLN A 130 -8.11 -9.75 10.02
CA GLN A 130 -8.82 -10.40 11.12
C GLN A 130 -9.27 -9.36 12.14
N GLY A 131 -10.50 -9.46 12.63
CA GLY A 131 -11.04 -8.60 13.68
C GLY A 131 -11.37 -9.39 14.94
N PHE A 132 -10.94 -8.92 16.10
CA PHE A 132 -11.24 -9.50 17.39
C PHE A 132 -12.12 -8.55 18.20
N ASN A 133 -13.20 -9.08 18.76
CA ASN A 133 -14.07 -8.33 19.66
C ASN A 133 -13.40 -8.09 21.04
N ALA A 134 -14.09 -7.44 21.96
CA ALA A 134 -13.59 -7.14 23.31
C ALA A 134 -13.25 -8.40 24.13
N THR A 135 -13.83 -9.56 23.80
CA THR A 135 -13.55 -10.85 24.46
C THR A 135 -12.42 -11.62 23.81
N GLY A 136 -11.89 -11.16 22.66
CA GLY A 136 -10.86 -11.83 21.89
C GLY A 136 -11.40 -12.89 20.92
N GLU A 137 -12.70 -12.93 20.67
CA GLU A 137 -13.29 -13.84 19.68
C GLU A 137 -13.22 -13.25 18.27
N ASP A 138 -13.14 -14.11 17.25
CA ASP A 138 -13.14 -13.70 15.84
C ASP A 138 -14.49 -13.06 15.47
N ALA A 139 -14.47 -11.76 15.17
CA ALA A 139 -15.65 -11.02 14.72
C ALA A 139 -15.65 -10.75 13.21
N PHE A 140 -14.46 -10.66 12.60
CA PHE A 140 -14.27 -10.33 11.19
C PHE A 140 -13.09 -11.10 10.61
N TRP A 141 -13.23 -11.60 9.39
CA TRP A 141 -12.12 -12.24 8.68
C TRP A 141 -12.28 -12.12 7.17
N THR A 142 -11.20 -11.71 6.49
CA THR A 142 -11.14 -11.70 5.01
C THR A 142 -9.69 -11.84 4.53
N VAL A 143 -9.50 -12.00 3.22
CA VAL A 143 -8.19 -12.20 2.59
C VAL A 143 -7.85 -11.01 1.70
N THR A 144 -6.57 -10.59 1.74
CA THR A 144 -5.97 -9.61 0.83
C THR A 144 -4.97 -10.28 -0.12
N GLY A 145 -4.53 -9.58 -1.18
CA GLY A 145 -3.62 -10.15 -2.17
C GLY A 145 -2.19 -10.33 -1.73
N ASP A 146 -1.75 -9.46 -0.84
CA ASP A 146 -0.39 -9.47 -0.30
C ASP A 146 -0.39 -8.81 1.07
N GLN A 147 0.80 -8.59 1.62
CA GLN A 147 1.01 -8.05 2.96
C GLN A 147 0.25 -6.73 3.17
N VAL A 148 -0.55 -6.69 4.22
CA VAL A 148 -1.24 -5.49 4.67
C VAL A 148 -0.23 -4.56 5.34
N ARG A 149 -0.17 -3.31 4.87
CA ARG A 149 0.77 -2.29 5.37
C ARG A 149 0.09 -1.18 6.14
N SER A 150 -1.16 -0.91 5.83
CA SER A 150 -1.88 0.20 6.44
C SER A 150 -3.38 -0.05 6.48
N LEU A 151 -4.00 0.42 7.55
CA LEU A 151 -5.44 0.36 7.79
C LEU A 151 -5.93 1.76 8.14
N CYS A 152 -7.14 2.08 7.71
CA CYS A 152 -7.81 3.32 8.04
C CYS A 152 -9.33 3.09 8.11
N LEU A 153 -10.00 3.78 9.01
CA LEU A 153 -11.45 3.79 9.12
C LEU A 153 -11.97 5.17 8.69
N ALA A 154 -12.90 5.21 7.75
CA ALA A 154 -13.52 6.44 7.28
C ALA A 154 -14.93 6.17 6.77
N ASP A 155 -15.83 7.12 6.98
CA ASP A 155 -17.21 7.09 6.43
C ASP A 155 -17.18 7.65 5.00
N LEU A 156 -17.02 6.76 4.01
CA LEU A 156 -16.89 7.16 2.59
C LEU A 156 -18.22 7.44 1.91
N ASN A 157 -19.30 6.90 2.43
CA ASN A 157 -20.63 7.01 1.84
C ASN A 157 -21.54 8.03 2.55
N ASP A 158 -21.06 8.65 3.64
CA ASP A 158 -21.76 9.62 4.47
C ASP A 158 -23.02 9.02 5.15
N ASP A 159 -22.98 7.71 5.53
CA ASP A 159 -24.09 7.04 6.21
C ASP A 159 -23.93 6.99 7.75
N GLY A 160 -22.85 7.52 8.28
CA GLY A 160 -22.52 7.57 9.71
C GLY A 160 -21.80 6.31 10.22
N TYR A 161 -21.48 5.35 9.34
CA TYR A 161 -20.72 4.15 9.65
C TYR A 161 -19.38 4.15 8.89
N ASN A 162 -18.33 3.70 9.55
CA ASN A 162 -17.02 3.66 8.91
C ASN A 162 -16.86 2.43 8.00
N GLU A 163 -16.34 2.65 6.82
CA GLU A 163 -15.74 1.62 5.97
C GLU A 163 -14.27 1.41 6.38
N LEU A 164 -13.78 0.18 6.21
CA LEU A 164 -12.38 -0.18 6.42
C LEU A 164 -11.60 -0.04 5.10
N ILE A 165 -10.63 0.87 5.09
CA ILE A 165 -9.72 1.09 3.97
C ILE A 165 -8.41 0.35 4.26
N VAL A 166 -7.98 -0.47 3.33
CA VAL A 166 -6.82 -1.35 3.45
C VAL A 166 -5.82 -1.06 2.35
N GLY A 167 -4.59 -0.80 2.73
CA GLY A 167 -3.47 -0.67 1.80
C GLY A 167 -2.50 -1.85 1.93
N SER A 168 -2.11 -2.43 0.80
CA SER A 168 -1.28 -3.63 0.75
C SER A 168 -0.11 -3.53 -0.24
N ASP A 169 0.82 -4.50 -0.16
CA ASP A 169 2.02 -4.55 -1.00
C ASP A 169 1.73 -4.92 -2.46
N ASP A 170 0.52 -5.40 -2.78
CA ASP A 170 0.06 -5.68 -4.14
C ASP A 170 -0.34 -4.43 -4.94
N TYR A 171 -0.16 -3.22 -4.36
CA TYR A 171 -0.47 -1.91 -4.94
C TYR A 171 -1.96 -1.57 -4.96
N GLU A 172 -2.76 -2.32 -4.24
CA GLU A 172 -4.20 -2.11 -4.21
C GLU A 172 -4.67 -1.47 -2.89
N LEU A 173 -5.55 -0.49 -3.05
CA LEU A 173 -6.38 0.07 -2.01
C LEU A 173 -7.74 -0.61 -2.07
N ARG A 174 -8.11 -1.30 -1.01
CA ARG A 174 -9.40 -1.99 -0.89
C ARG A 174 -10.25 -1.32 0.17
N VAL A 175 -11.52 -1.16 -0.16
CA VAL A 175 -12.52 -0.60 0.75
C VAL A 175 -13.53 -1.69 1.09
N PHE A 176 -13.63 -2.00 2.37
CA PHE A 176 -14.58 -2.99 2.89
C PHE A 176 -15.67 -2.27 3.68
N LYS A 177 -16.92 -2.64 3.40
CA LYS A 177 -18.07 -2.33 4.25
C LYS A 177 -18.52 -3.62 4.91
N GLU A 178 -18.33 -3.72 6.23
CA GLU A 178 -18.44 -5.00 6.94
C GLU A 178 -17.54 -6.06 6.27
N ASP A 179 -18.09 -7.16 5.79
CA ASP A 179 -17.34 -8.23 5.10
C ASP A 179 -17.26 -8.04 3.56
N VAL A 180 -17.92 -7.01 3.01
CA VAL A 180 -18.07 -6.86 1.57
C VAL A 180 -17.04 -5.89 1.01
N LEU A 181 -16.26 -6.35 0.03
CA LEU A 181 -15.38 -5.49 -0.76
C LEU A 181 -16.24 -4.60 -1.69
N THR A 182 -16.26 -3.30 -1.41
CA THR A 182 -17.06 -2.33 -2.18
C THR A 182 -16.27 -1.71 -3.33
N HIS A 183 -15.01 -1.36 -3.08
CA HIS A 183 -14.15 -0.69 -4.07
C HIS A 183 -12.73 -1.23 -4.03
N GLU A 184 -12.08 -1.25 -5.19
CA GLU A 184 -10.69 -1.64 -5.36
C GLU A 184 -10.02 -0.63 -6.29
N ILE A 185 -8.93 -0.01 -5.83
CA ILE A 185 -8.20 1.04 -6.55
C ILE A 185 -6.75 0.59 -6.65
N THR A 186 -6.21 0.55 -7.87
CA THR A 186 -4.81 0.17 -8.10
C THR A 186 -3.91 1.41 -8.16
N GLU A 187 -2.86 1.43 -7.35
CA GLU A 187 -1.84 2.46 -7.31
C GLU A 187 -0.51 2.01 -7.96
N THR A 188 0.44 2.92 -8.07
CA THR A 188 1.72 2.68 -8.78
C THR A 188 2.77 1.99 -7.94
N ALA A 189 2.58 1.94 -6.62
CA ALA A 189 3.48 1.29 -5.66
C ALA A 189 2.71 0.83 -4.42
N ALA A 190 3.37 0.07 -3.55
CA ALA A 190 2.79 -0.42 -2.30
C ALA A 190 2.30 0.74 -1.40
N VAL A 191 1.13 0.57 -0.79
CA VAL A 191 0.50 1.57 0.08
C VAL A 191 1.01 1.41 1.50
N THR A 192 1.84 2.33 1.95
CA THR A 192 2.57 2.24 3.22
C THR A 192 1.90 2.92 4.40
N ALA A 193 1.07 3.91 4.16
CA ALA A 193 0.31 4.60 5.21
C ALA A 193 -1.02 5.11 4.67
N LEU A 194 -2.02 5.09 5.54
CA LEU A 194 -3.37 5.61 5.32
C LEU A 194 -3.80 6.44 6.52
N VAL A 195 -4.52 7.51 6.29
CA VAL A 195 -5.16 8.30 7.35
C VAL A 195 -6.47 8.89 6.85
N SER A 196 -7.51 8.84 7.68
CA SER A 196 -8.75 9.56 7.46
C SER A 196 -8.52 11.05 7.68
N ILE A 197 -9.05 11.87 6.78
CA ILE A 197 -9.19 13.30 6.96
C ILE A 197 -10.65 13.54 7.39
N ARG A 198 -11.27 14.56 7.02
CA ARG A 198 -12.66 14.84 7.39
C ARG A 198 -13.64 14.28 6.35
N GLY A 199 -14.75 13.68 6.82
CA GLY A 199 -15.82 13.14 5.95
C GLY A 199 -15.31 11.99 5.09
N SER A 200 -15.66 11.99 3.82
CA SER A 200 -15.31 10.95 2.85
C SER A 200 -13.90 11.04 2.25
N GLN A 201 -13.02 11.88 2.84
CA GLN A 201 -11.65 12.07 2.38
C GLN A 201 -10.66 11.23 3.19
N TYR A 202 -9.72 10.62 2.51
CA TYR A 202 -8.59 9.93 3.12
C TYR A 202 -7.30 10.16 2.33
N ALA A 203 -6.21 10.24 3.07
CA ALA A 203 -4.88 10.37 2.47
C ALA A 203 -4.14 9.04 2.45
N TYR A 204 -3.26 8.90 1.48
CA TYR A 204 -2.41 7.74 1.30
C TYR A 204 -0.96 8.12 1.04
N ALA A 205 -0.06 7.22 1.40
CA ALA A 205 1.36 7.29 1.06
C ALA A 205 1.81 5.98 0.41
N LEU A 206 2.68 6.10 -0.58
CA LEU A 206 3.23 4.97 -1.32
C LEU A 206 4.71 4.76 -1.00
N SER A 207 5.18 3.54 -1.16
CA SER A 207 6.57 3.14 -0.93
C SER A 207 7.58 3.85 -1.86
N ASN A 208 7.12 4.46 -2.94
CA ASN A 208 7.94 5.23 -3.86
C ASN A 208 8.05 6.74 -3.48
N GLY A 209 7.48 7.18 -2.34
CA GLY A 209 7.49 8.55 -1.87
C GLY A 209 6.37 9.44 -2.41
N THR A 210 5.38 8.87 -3.08
CA THR A 210 4.15 9.56 -3.49
C THR A 210 3.19 9.66 -2.31
N ILE A 211 2.54 10.80 -2.19
CA ILE A 211 1.43 11.05 -1.27
C ILE A 211 0.26 11.63 -2.05
N GLY A 212 -0.95 11.40 -1.59
CA GLY A 212 -2.13 11.97 -2.22
C GLY A 212 -3.37 11.88 -1.34
N VAL A 213 -4.46 12.45 -1.82
CA VAL A 213 -5.77 12.45 -1.18
C VAL A 213 -6.81 11.92 -2.15
N TYR A 214 -7.63 11.02 -1.67
CA TYR A 214 -8.87 10.58 -2.31
C TYR A 214 -10.09 11.19 -1.63
N ASN A 215 -11.10 11.46 -2.41
CA ASN A 215 -12.47 11.71 -1.95
C ASN A 215 -13.34 10.58 -2.49
N LYS A 216 -13.81 9.70 -1.62
CA LYS A 216 -14.43 8.42 -2.02
C LYS A 216 -13.48 7.61 -2.91
N THR A 217 -13.75 7.51 -4.20
CA THR A 217 -12.91 6.81 -5.18
C THR A 217 -12.17 7.75 -6.14
N GLN A 218 -12.40 9.05 -6.04
CA GLN A 218 -11.80 10.04 -6.93
C GLN A 218 -10.55 10.65 -6.31
N ARG A 219 -9.45 10.63 -7.04
CA ARG A 219 -8.21 11.27 -6.64
C ARG A 219 -8.34 12.78 -6.72
N VAL A 220 -8.15 13.48 -5.59
CA VAL A 220 -8.21 14.94 -5.51
C VAL A 220 -6.90 15.54 -6.00
N TRP A 221 -5.79 15.11 -5.41
CA TRP A 221 -4.45 15.52 -5.81
C TRP A 221 -3.41 14.44 -5.45
N ARG A 222 -2.22 14.60 -6.01
CA ARG A 222 -1.10 13.69 -5.83
C ARG A 222 0.22 14.46 -5.95
N VAL A 223 1.16 14.19 -5.07
CA VAL A 223 2.48 14.83 -5.04
C VAL A 223 3.55 13.77 -4.84
N LYS A 224 4.61 13.87 -5.64
CA LYS A 224 5.78 12.99 -5.55
C LYS A 224 6.91 13.66 -4.78
N SER A 225 7.53 12.92 -3.86
CA SER A 225 8.73 13.30 -3.13
C SER A 225 9.86 12.31 -3.38
N LYS A 226 11.11 12.76 -3.25
CA LYS A 226 12.30 11.89 -3.24
C LYS A 226 12.45 11.12 -1.93
N ASN A 227 11.82 11.59 -0.85
CA ASN A 227 11.87 10.99 0.47
C ASN A 227 10.64 10.10 0.68
N LEU A 228 10.77 9.10 1.51
CA LEU A 228 9.65 8.22 1.89
C LEU A 228 8.82 8.89 2.98
N ALA A 229 7.50 8.90 2.81
CA ALA A 229 6.58 9.24 3.88
C ALA A 229 6.54 8.07 4.88
N ARG A 230 6.87 8.36 6.15
CA ARG A 230 6.91 7.38 7.24
C ARG A 230 5.59 7.30 7.98
N CYS A 231 4.94 8.44 8.17
CA CYS A 231 3.68 8.54 8.88
C CYS A 231 2.85 9.69 8.31
N LEU A 232 1.54 9.52 8.43
CA LEU A 232 0.52 10.50 8.06
C LEU A 232 -0.34 10.79 9.29
N ALA A 233 -0.81 12.02 9.41
CA ALA A 233 -1.79 12.42 10.40
C ALA A 233 -2.71 13.50 9.81
N SER A 234 -3.92 13.64 10.37
CA SER A 234 -4.84 14.72 10.08
C SER A 234 -4.87 15.67 11.26
N PHE A 235 -4.69 16.97 11.02
CA PHE A 235 -4.70 17.99 12.07
C PHE A 235 -4.95 19.38 11.49
N ASP A 236 -5.83 20.16 12.12
CA ASP A 236 -6.07 21.58 11.81
C ASP A 236 -4.92 22.43 12.41
N ILE A 237 -3.87 22.66 11.61
CA ILE A 237 -2.65 23.34 12.05
C ILE A 237 -2.77 24.88 12.00
N ASP A 238 -3.62 25.42 11.13
CA ASP A 238 -3.79 26.86 10.96
C ASP A 238 -5.03 27.41 11.71
N GLY A 239 -5.87 26.54 12.24
CA GLY A 239 -7.04 26.86 13.07
C GLY A 239 -8.20 27.43 12.26
N ASP A 240 -8.35 27.03 11.01
CA ASP A 240 -9.45 27.44 10.13
C ASP A 240 -10.66 26.52 10.23
N GLY A 241 -10.54 25.39 10.94
CA GLY A 241 -11.57 24.38 11.13
C GLY A 241 -11.59 23.30 10.05
N VAL A 242 -10.63 23.31 9.12
CA VAL A 242 -10.40 22.29 8.12
C VAL A 242 -9.11 21.55 8.47
N GLU A 243 -9.15 20.22 8.49
CA GLU A 243 -7.98 19.42 8.80
C GLU A 243 -7.03 19.35 7.59
N GLU A 244 -5.75 19.60 7.85
CA GLU A 244 -4.66 19.42 6.89
C GLU A 244 -4.07 18.03 6.98
N LEU A 245 -3.48 17.60 5.86
CA LEU A 245 -2.64 16.41 5.83
C LEU A 245 -1.23 16.74 6.34
N ILE A 246 -0.87 16.17 7.48
CA ILE A 246 0.49 16.26 8.03
C ILE A 246 1.28 15.03 7.64
N VAL A 247 2.45 15.25 7.06
CA VAL A 247 3.33 14.19 6.53
C VAL A 247 4.68 14.24 7.22
N GLY A 248 5.08 13.13 7.82
CA GLY A 248 6.42 12.92 8.38
C GLY A 248 7.31 12.16 7.41
N TRP A 249 8.45 12.74 7.05
CA TRP A 249 9.37 12.21 6.06
C TRP A 249 10.56 11.47 6.68
N SER A 250 11.13 10.52 5.95
CA SER A 250 12.32 9.75 6.34
C SER A 250 13.59 10.61 6.58
N ASN A 251 13.62 11.83 6.05
CA ASN A 251 14.73 12.79 6.23
C ASN A 251 14.51 13.77 7.40
N GLY A 252 13.50 13.56 8.24
CA GLY A 252 13.17 14.42 9.38
C GLY A 252 12.31 15.64 9.06
N LYS A 253 11.96 15.88 7.80
CA LYS A 253 11.06 16.97 7.43
C LYS A 253 9.61 16.63 7.77
N ILE A 254 8.86 17.68 8.06
CA ILE A 254 7.42 17.66 8.30
C ILE A 254 6.79 18.65 7.35
N ASP A 255 5.80 18.23 6.57
CA ASP A 255 4.99 19.09 5.72
C ASP A 255 3.53 19.01 6.18
N GLY A 256 2.88 20.14 6.42
CA GLY A 256 1.42 20.27 6.52
C GLY A 256 0.87 20.76 5.18
N ARG A 257 -0.09 20.04 4.63
CA ARG A 257 -0.64 20.30 3.29
C ARG A 257 -2.14 20.46 3.34
N ASN A 258 -2.63 21.45 2.62
CA ASN A 258 -4.06 21.62 2.42
C ASN A 258 -4.69 20.38 1.78
N SER A 259 -5.77 19.85 2.39
CA SER A 259 -6.43 18.62 1.95
C SER A 259 -7.05 18.71 0.55
N LEU A 260 -7.43 19.92 0.10
CA LEU A 260 -8.09 20.14 -1.20
C LEU A 260 -7.10 20.48 -2.31
N SER A 261 -6.08 21.34 -2.03
CA SER A 261 -5.15 21.82 -3.06
C SER A 261 -3.81 21.07 -3.10
N GLY A 262 -3.42 20.42 -2.00
CA GLY A 262 -2.10 19.80 -1.85
C GLY A 262 -0.96 20.80 -1.61
N GLU A 263 -1.27 22.10 -1.50
CA GLU A 263 -0.28 23.14 -1.23
C GLU A 263 0.25 23.02 0.19
N VAL A 264 1.53 23.31 0.37
CA VAL A 264 2.19 23.23 1.68
C VAL A 264 1.91 24.51 2.47
N ILE A 265 1.22 24.37 3.60
CA ILE A 265 0.89 25.46 4.54
C ILE A 265 1.93 25.55 5.66
N PHE A 266 2.39 24.38 6.13
CA PHE A 266 3.29 24.25 7.27
C PHE A 266 4.54 23.45 6.91
N ARG A 267 5.70 23.86 7.43
CA ARG A 267 6.98 23.15 7.30
C ARG A 267 7.81 23.29 8.56
N ASP A 268 8.37 22.14 8.99
CA ASP A 268 9.44 22.09 9.99
C ASP A 268 10.35 20.89 9.70
N ALA A 269 11.44 20.75 10.46
CA ALA A 269 12.38 19.65 10.34
C ALA A 269 12.99 19.29 11.68
N LEU A 270 12.98 18.00 12.02
CA LEU A 270 13.74 17.43 13.12
C LEU A 270 15.12 17.01 12.62
N SER A 271 16.02 16.73 13.55
CA SER A 271 17.40 16.33 13.24
C SER A 271 17.53 14.95 12.61
N HIS A 272 16.55 14.07 12.81
CA HIS A 272 16.51 12.68 12.34
C HIS A 272 15.16 12.35 11.72
N GLY A 273 15.06 11.18 11.05
CA GLY A 273 13.84 10.70 10.43
C GLY A 273 12.65 10.68 11.40
N ILE A 274 11.45 10.92 10.89
CA ILE A 274 10.25 10.91 11.71
C ILE A 274 9.86 9.45 11.99
N ALA A 275 9.66 9.11 13.27
CA ALA A 275 9.21 7.81 13.72
C ALA A 275 7.67 7.73 13.78
N GLY A 276 7.02 8.81 14.20
CA GLY A 276 5.56 8.85 14.29
C GLY A 276 5.02 10.26 14.49
N ILE A 277 3.75 10.44 14.13
CA ILE A 277 2.97 11.65 14.37
C ILE A 277 1.67 11.22 15.03
N VAL A 278 1.34 11.86 16.15
CA VAL A 278 0.12 11.60 16.92
C VAL A 278 -0.54 12.92 17.34
N CYS A 279 -1.84 12.87 17.57
CA CYS A 279 -2.64 14.05 17.94
C CYS A 279 -3.36 13.80 19.26
N GLY A 280 -3.29 14.77 20.20
CA GLY A 280 -3.98 14.68 21.47
C GLY A 280 -3.68 15.86 22.39
N ASP A 281 -4.53 16.11 23.38
CA ASP A 281 -4.30 17.12 24.43
C ASP A 281 -3.31 16.61 25.48
N TYR A 282 -2.03 16.51 25.07
CA TYR A 282 -0.96 16.00 25.91
C TYR A 282 -0.60 16.94 27.07
N ARG A 283 -0.80 18.24 26.90
CA ARG A 283 -0.49 19.25 27.92
C ARG A 283 -1.68 19.64 28.80
N LEU A 284 -2.85 19.05 28.60
CA LEU A 284 -4.12 19.44 29.23
C LEU A 284 -4.42 20.93 29.05
N ALA A 285 -4.17 21.42 27.84
CA ALA A 285 -4.45 22.80 27.47
C ALA A 285 -5.92 23.02 27.05
N GLY A 286 -6.71 21.95 26.95
CA GLY A 286 -8.08 21.94 26.43
C GLY A 286 -8.15 21.94 24.91
N THR A 287 -6.98 21.90 24.22
CA THR A 287 -6.86 21.80 22.76
C THR A 287 -5.93 20.66 22.41
N ASN A 288 -6.22 19.93 21.33
CA ASN A 288 -5.33 18.90 20.82
C ASN A 288 -4.04 19.54 20.28
N GLN A 289 -2.92 18.90 20.56
CA GLN A 289 -1.63 19.23 19.98
C GLN A 289 -1.23 18.17 18.96
N LEU A 290 -0.57 18.63 17.89
CA LEU A 290 0.15 17.77 16.96
C LEU A 290 1.51 17.44 17.57
N ILE A 291 1.80 16.17 17.78
CA ILE A 291 3.03 15.68 18.44
C ILE A 291 3.82 14.87 17.41
N VAL A 292 5.02 15.33 17.11
CA VAL A 292 5.93 14.69 16.17
C VAL A 292 7.12 14.10 16.91
N ILE A 293 7.44 12.85 16.61
CA ILE A 293 8.46 12.07 17.29
C ILE A 293 9.47 11.56 16.25
N SER A 294 10.76 11.80 16.51
CA SER A 294 11.86 11.32 15.66
C SER A 294 12.35 9.93 16.07
N GLU A 295 13.07 9.26 15.17
CA GLU A 295 13.71 7.96 15.41
C GLU A 295 14.71 7.98 16.59
N LYS A 296 15.21 9.16 16.97
CA LYS A 296 16.14 9.34 18.12
C LYS A 296 15.45 9.85 19.39
N GLY A 297 14.12 9.82 19.44
CA GLY A 297 13.35 10.19 20.62
C GLY A 297 13.20 11.70 20.86
N GLU A 298 13.55 12.57 19.88
CA GLU A 298 13.21 13.99 19.94
C GLU A 298 11.70 14.12 19.69
N VAL A 299 10.99 14.81 20.58
CA VAL A 299 9.55 15.06 20.52
C VAL A 299 9.30 16.54 20.41
N ARG A 300 8.48 16.98 19.44
CA ARG A 300 8.00 18.35 19.32
C ARG A 300 6.49 18.39 19.24
N GLY A 301 5.88 19.30 20.00
CA GLY A 301 4.43 19.54 19.97
C GLY A 301 4.12 20.88 19.34
N TYR A 302 3.06 20.92 18.52
CA TYR A 302 2.54 22.11 17.84
C TYR A 302 1.06 22.29 18.17
N ASP A 303 0.61 23.53 18.24
CA ASP A 303 -0.77 23.91 18.49
C ASP A 303 -1.32 24.68 17.27
N SER A 304 -2.61 24.60 17.01
CA SER A 304 -3.31 25.33 15.95
C SER A 304 -3.14 26.87 16.05
N SER A 305 -2.83 27.38 17.25
CA SER A 305 -2.57 28.81 17.46
C SER A 305 -1.17 29.28 17.03
N SER A 306 -0.23 28.36 16.80
CA SER A 306 1.18 28.68 16.50
C SER A 306 1.40 29.36 15.15
N LEU A 307 0.47 29.25 14.21
CA LEU A 307 0.53 29.90 12.90
C LEU A 307 -0.12 31.29 12.86
N LYS A 308 -0.96 31.65 13.83
CA LYS A 308 -1.67 32.95 13.85
C LYS A 308 -0.76 34.16 14.06
N GLN A 309 0.53 33.98 14.34
CA GLN A 309 1.47 35.10 14.59
C GLN A 309 2.22 35.60 13.36
N ASP A 310 2.16 34.91 12.22
CA ASP A 310 2.86 35.34 11.00
C ASP A 310 1.91 35.85 9.91
N THR A 311 1.20 36.95 10.17
CA THR A 311 0.58 37.77 9.12
C THR A 311 1.60 38.40 8.15
N SER A 312 2.89 38.02 8.22
CA SER A 312 3.97 38.45 7.35
C SER A 312 4.12 37.68 6.03
N LEU A 313 3.28 36.67 5.76
CA LEU A 313 3.32 35.92 4.50
C LEU A 313 2.74 36.66 3.28
N GLN A 314 2.00 37.76 3.50
CA GLN A 314 1.53 38.60 2.40
C GLN A 314 2.63 39.16 1.49
N PRO A 315 3.81 39.62 1.97
CA PRO A 315 4.86 40.11 1.08
C PRO A 315 5.50 39.00 0.21
N ASP A 316 5.57 37.77 0.67
CA ASP A 316 6.17 36.68 -0.11
C ASP A 316 5.22 36.19 -1.20
N VAL A 317 3.92 36.07 -0.95
CA VAL A 317 2.89 35.74 -1.96
C VAL A 317 2.82 36.85 -3.01
N VAL A 318 2.86 38.11 -2.60
CA VAL A 318 2.92 39.27 -3.54
C VAL A 318 4.20 39.22 -4.37
N LYS A 319 5.33 38.87 -3.78
CA LYS A 319 6.61 38.72 -4.48
C LYS A 319 6.59 37.58 -5.48
N GLU A 320 6.00 36.44 -5.11
CA GLU A 320 5.81 35.29 -6.00
C GLU A 320 4.88 35.64 -7.18
N LEU A 321 3.74 36.27 -6.90
CA LEU A 321 2.82 36.74 -7.93
C LEU A 321 3.45 37.80 -8.84
N LEU A 322 4.29 38.71 -8.31
CA LEU A 322 5.04 39.65 -9.10
C LEU A 322 6.08 38.96 -9.98
N THR A 323 6.77 37.96 -9.46
CA THR A 323 7.73 37.14 -10.24
C THR A 323 7.00 36.39 -11.36
N ARG A 324 5.86 35.77 -11.06
CA ARG A 324 5.02 35.07 -12.05
C ARG A 324 4.47 36.03 -13.10
N LYS A 325 4.05 37.25 -12.70
CA LYS A 325 3.62 38.30 -13.63
C LYS A 325 4.78 38.73 -14.53
N GLN A 326 6.00 38.88 -14.00
CA GLN A 326 7.19 39.24 -14.80
C GLN A 326 7.52 38.12 -15.81
N VAL A 327 7.47 36.88 -15.42
CA VAL A 327 7.67 35.71 -16.31
C VAL A 327 6.63 35.72 -17.42
N LEU A 328 5.34 35.80 -17.09
CA LEU A 328 4.24 35.85 -18.06
C LEU A 328 4.33 37.09 -18.99
N THR A 329 4.77 38.22 -18.47
CA THR A 329 4.99 39.45 -19.29
C THR A 329 6.18 39.27 -20.24
N SER A 330 7.22 38.58 -19.81
CA SER A 330 8.37 38.21 -20.66
C SER A 330 7.97 37.23 -21.75
N GLU A 331 7.16 36.21 -21.40
CA GLU A 331 6.59 35.26 -22.35
C GLU A 331 5.69 35.96 -23.38
N LEU A 332 4.82 36.86 -22.93
CA LEU A 332 3.95 37.64 -23.82
C LEU A 332 4.77 38.49 -24.82
N LYS A 333 5.88 39.08 -24.38
CA LYS A 333 6.82 39.82 -25.27
C LYS A 333 7.45 38.88 -26.31
N ASN A 334 7.67 37.62 -26.00
CA ASN A 334 8.20 36.63 -26.93
C ASN A 334 7.17 36.23 -28.02
N TYR A 335 5.87 36.38 -27.73
CA TYR A 335 4.79 36.15 -28.69
C TYR A 335 4.45 37.36 -29.55
N LEU A 336 4.88 38.57 -29.16
CA LEU A 336 4.72 39.75 -30.02
C LEU A 336 5.69 39.65 -31.20
N PRO A 337 5.24 39.91 -32.46
CA PRO A 337 6.11 39.82 -33.64
C PRO A 337 7.17 40.90 -33.59
N ALA A 338 8.36 40.57 -33.14
CA ALA A 338 9.55 41.40 -33.28
C ALA A 338 10.18 41.14 -34.65
N PRO A 339 10.74 42.15 -35.32
CA PRO A 339 11.44 42.01 -36.58
C PRO A 339 12.78 41.26 -36.36
N GLY A 340 12.77 39.95 -36.63
CA GLY A 340 13.88 39.02 -36.45
C GLY A 340 13.41 37.74 -35.75
N GLN A 341 12.87 36.81 -36.50
CA GLN A 341 12.30 35.52 -36.08
C GLN A 341 13.15 34.74 -35.03
N ARG A 342 12.94 34.97 -33.76
CA ARG A 342 13.57 34.17 -32.69
C ARG A 342 12.62 33.18 -31.99
N GLY A 343 11.31 33.27 -32.23
CA GLY A 343 10.28 32.36 -31.62
C GLY A 343 9.80 31.27 -32.59
N ILE A 344 9.12 30.28 -32.03
CA ILE A 344 8.41 29.26 -32.83
C ILE A 344 7.07 29.85 -33.36
N PRO A 345 6.54 29.38 -34.51
CA PRO A 345 5.25 29.78 -35.04
C PRO A 345 4.12 29.53 -34.02
N ALA A 346 3.19 30.47 -33.87
CA ALA A 346 2.09 30.40 -32.90
C ALA A 346 1.13 29.20 -33.13
N ASN A 347 1.11 28.63 -34.35
CA ASN A 347 0.32 27.44 -34.72
C ASN A 347 1.05 26.12 -34.47
N THR A 348 2.23 26.13 -33.82
CA THR A 348 2.96 24.91 -33.48
C THR A 348 2.16 24.08 -32.48
N ARG A 349 1.96 22.81 -32.81
CA ARG A 349 1.31 21.82 -31.95
C ARG A 349 2.23 20.61 -31.80
N LEU A 350 2.28 20.07 -30.59
CA LEU A 350 2.92 18.78 -30.31
C LEU A 350 1.89 17.66 -30.49
N VAL A 351 2.18 16.73 -31.38
CA VAL A 351 1.39 15.53 -31.65
C VAL A 351 2.07 14.36 -30.96
N THR A 352 1.29 13.55 -30.26
CA THR A 352 1.76 12.37 -29.55
C THR A 352 0.99 11.14 -30.00
N GLU A 353 1.68 10.08 -30.30
CA GLU A 353 1.13 8.79 -30.70
C GLU A 353 1.81 7.67 -29.90
N MET A 354 1.04 6.68 -29.46
CA MET A 354 1.55 5.50 -28.74
C MET A 354 1.16 4.25 -29.51
N VAL A 355 2.15 3.42 -29.83
CA VAL A 355 1.96 2.17 -30.59
C VAL A 355 2.75 1.04 -29.93
N ALA A 356 2.10 -0.12 -29.74
CA ALA A 356 2.77 -1.33 -29.27
C ALA A 356 3.58 -1.97 -30.40
N VAL A 357 4.84 -2.30 -30.14
CA VAL A 357 5.81 -2.85 -31.12
C VAL A 357 6.47 -4.10 -30.55
N GLU A 358 6.50 -5.21 -31.31
CA GLU A 358 7.08 -6.49 -30.85
C GLU A 358 8.57 -6.41 -30.54
N SER A 359 9.35 -5.90 -31.44
CA SER A 359 10.79 -5.65 -31.24
C SER A 359 11.30 -4.64 -32.25
N SER A 360 12.37 -3.93 -31.91
CA SER A 360 13.04 -3.03 -32.84
C SER A 360 14.53 -3.36 -32.91
N GLN A 361 15.23 -2.81 -33.91
CA GLN A 361 16.69 -2.99 -34.03
C GLN A 361 17.47 -2.51 -32.80
N PHE A 362 16.86 -1.63 -32.00
CA PHE A 362 17.47 -1.05 -30.79
C PHE A 362 17.01 -1.72 -29.48
N TYR A 363 15.84 -2.38 -29.48
CA TYR A 363 15.27 -3.01 -28.29
C TYR A 363 14.94 -4.47 -28.58
N LYS A 364 15.56 -5.39 -27.82
CA LYS A 364 15.36 -6.85 -27.98
C LYS A 364 13.98 -7.32 -27.50
N PHE A 365 13.34 -6.55 -26.64
CA PHE A 365 12.03 -6.87 -26.07
C PHE A 365 10.94 -6.00 -26.68
N GLY A 366 9.73 -6.50 -26.72
CA GLY A 366 8.57 -5.72 -27.12
C GLY A 366 8.33 -4.54 -26.18
N HIS A 367 7.90 -3.42 -26.72
CA HIS A 367 7.70 -2.17 -25.98
C HIS A 367 6.62 -1.32 -26.61
N VAL A 368 6.12 -0.35 -25.83
CA VAL A 368 5.25 0.70 -26.38
C VAL A 368 6.13 1.85 -26.88
N ASN A 369 5.96 2.22 -28.13
CA ASN A 369 6.69 3.30 -28.75
C ASN A 369 5.89 4.60 -28.65
N LEU A 370 6.37 5.55 -27.85
CA LEU A 370 5.82 6.90 -27.78
C LEU A 370 6.50 7.76 -28.86
N SER A 371 5.76 8.13 -29.87
CA SER A 371 6.18 9.04 -30.93
C SER A 371 5.73 10.46 -30.60
N LEU A 372 6.68 11.39 -30.57
CA LEU A 372 6.43 12.81 -30.39
C LEU A 372 6.81 13.53 -31.66
N SER A 373 5.93 14.35 -32.21
CA SER A 373 6.22 15.12 -33.43
C SER A 373 5.58 16.50 -33.39
N THR A 374 6.18 17.44 -34.09
CA THR A 374 5.61 18.76 -34.29
C THR A 374 4.88 18.84 -35.63
N ASN A 375 3.78 19.59 -35.71
CA ASN A 375 2.96 19.74 -36.91
C ASN A 375 3.63 20.62 -38.00
N ASN A 376 4.83 21.13 -37.75
CA ASN A 376 5.58 22.03 -38.63
C ASN A 376 7.07 21.66 -38.66
N GLN A 377 7.92 22.51 -39.20
CA GLN A 377 9.37 22.27 -39.31
C GLN A 377 10.16 22.63 -38.03
N THR A 378 9.49 22.90 -36.92
CA THR A 378 10.18 23.13 -35.63
C THR A 378 10.81 21.84 -35.10
N LEU A 379 11.91 21.99 -34.38
CA LEU A 379 12.78 20.89 -33.98
C LEU A 379 12.62 20.56 -32.49
N LEU A 380 12.51 19.27 -32.17
CA LEU A 380 12.53 18.73 -30.81
C LEU A 380 13.97 18.64 -30.29
N ARG A 381 14.37 19.55 -29.41
CA ARG A 381 15.72 19.65 -28.85
C ARG A 381 15.97 18.67 -27.71
N ALA A 382 15.00 18.56 -26.84
CA ALA A 382 15.02 17.62 -25.74
C ALA A 382 13.60 17.28 -25.32
N VAL A 383 13.44 16.13 -24.70
CA VAL A 383 12.18 15.71 -24.08
C VAL A 383 12.48 15.15 -22.70
N THR A 384 11.76 15.60 -21.71
CA THR A 384 11.74 14.97 -20.38
C THR A 384 10.40 14.28 -20.19
N ILE A 385 10.45 13.01 -19.82
CA ILE A 385 9.27 12.17 -19.59
C ILE A 385 9.32 11.70 -18.15
N PHE A 386 8.31 12.05 -17.38
CA PHE A 386 8.12 11.56 -16.03
C PHE A 386 6.97 10.56 -16.02
N SER A 387 7.21 9.38 -15.46
CA SER A 387 6.18 8.37 -15.19
C SER A 387 6.63 7.48 -14.04
N GLU A 388 5.78 7.38 -13.03
CA GLU A 388 6.09 6.57 -11.86
C GLU A 388 6.11 5.08 -12.23
N GLY A 389 7.19 4.39 -11.83
CA GLY A 389 7.34 2.96 -12.00
C GLY A 389 7.69 2.46 -13.40
N ILE A 390 7.81 3.32 -14.43
CA ILE A 390 8.22 2.92 -15.79
C ILE A 390 9.74 3.01 -15.96
N PHE A 391 10.36 4.08 -15.46
CA PHE A 391 11.79 4.33 -15.64
C PHE A 391 12.54 4.19 -14.31
N ASP A 392 13.80 3.75 -14.37
CA ASP A 392 14.73 3.81 -13.24
C ASP A 392 14.94 5.29 -12.87
N GLY A 393 14.55 5.68 -11.64
CA GLY A 393 14.55 7.08 -11.22
C GLY A 393 13.36 7.90 -11.73
N GLU A 394 12.34 7.24 -12.32
CA GLU A 394 11.03 7.80 -12.73
C GLU A 394 11.05 8.90 -13.78
N THR A 395 12.21 9.43 -14.14
CA THR A 395 12.35 10.47 -15.16
C THR A 395 13.34 10.06 -16.22
N LEU A 396 12.91 10.04 -17.46
CA LEU A 396 13.76 9.85 -18.62
C LEU A 396 14.01 11.20 -19.31
N VAL A 397 15.27 11.51 -19.57
CA VAL A 397 15.66 12.69 -20.35
C VAL A 397 16.26 12.21 -21.67
N VAL A 398 15.61 12.57 -22.77
CA VAL A 398 16.11 12.27 -24.11
C VAL A 398 16.59 13.55 -24.77
N HIS A 399 17.89 13.60 -25.06
CA HIS A 399 18.56 14.75 -25.69
C HIS A 399 19.32 14.26 -26.94
N PRO A 400 18.75 14.40 -28.14
CA PRO A 400 19.43 14.01 -29.39
C PRO A 400 20.70 14.87 -29.61
N LYS A 401 21.73 14.27 -30.21
CA LYS A 401 22.90 15.06 -30.65
C LYS A 401 22.46 16.10 -31.69
N LEU A 402 23.14 17.24 -31.76
CA LEU A 402 22.79 18.34 -32.67
C LEU A 402 22.57 17.91 -34.13
N ALA A 403 23.35 16.97 -34.61
CA ALA A 403 23.20 16.40 -35.95
C ALA A 403 22.01 15.46 -36.15
N GLN A 404 21.36 15.04 -35.06
CA GLN A 404 20.22 14.09 -35.03
C GLN A 404 18.92 14.75 -34.60
N VAL A 405 18.95 16.08 -34.35
CA VAL A 405 17.76 16.83 -33.98
C VAL A 405 16.79 16.84 -35.14
N SER A 406 15.55 16.44 -34.91
CA SER A 406 14.50 16.35 -35.91
C SER A 406 13.17 16.90 -35.35
N ASN A 407 12.17 17.00 -36.19
CA ASN A 407 10.82 17.36 -35.80
C ASN A 407 10.06 16.20 -35.12
N SER A 408 10.65 15.00 -35.07
CA SER A 408 10.06 13.83 -34.46
C SER A 408 11.07 13.08 -33.58
N LEU A 409 10.58 12.51 -32.47
CA LEU A 409 11.35 11.71 -31.52
C LEU A 409 10.53 10.48 -31.11
N LYS A 410 11.20 9.34 -31.00
CA LYS A 410 10.59 8.08 -30.52
C LYS A 410 11.23 7.65 -29.21
N VAL A 411 10.39 7.24 -28.26
CA VAL A 411 10.81 6.79 -26.94
C VAL A 411 10.12 5.47 -26.62
N ALA A 412 10.90 4.47 -26.19
CA ALA A 412 10.36 3.18 -25.78
C ALA A 412 9.89 3.23 -24.31
N LEU A 413 8.66 2.80 -24.09
CA LEU A 413 8.04 2.66 -22.78
C LEU A 413 7.85 1.17 -22.49
N ILE A 414 8.34 0.72 -21.33
CA ILE A 414 8.19 -0.67 -20.87
C ILE A 414 7.49 -0.63 -19.53
N SER A 415 6.18 -0.93 -19.49
CA SER A 415 5.44 -0.99 -18.24
C SER A 415 5.67 -2.33 -17.53
N PRO A 416 6.06 -2.33 -16.25
CA PRO A 416 6.33 -3.58 -15.51
C PRO A 416 5.07 -4.35 -15.12
N LYS A 417 3.93 -3.68 -14.98
CA LYS A 417 2.64 -4.27 -14.54
C LYS A 417 1.48 -3.83 -15.42
N ASN A 418 0.34 -4.54 -15.31
CA ASN A 418 -0.91 -4.23 -16.02
C ASN A 418 -1.74 -3.20 -15.24
N ILE A 419 -1.21 -1.99 -15.06
CA ILE A 419 -1.89 -0.86 -14.44
C ILE A 419 -1.88 0.34 -15.39
N PRO A 420 -2.83 1.27 -15.30
CA PRO A 420 -2.76 2.51 -16.05
C PRO A 420 -1.65 3.40 -15.49
N TYR A 421 -0.84 3.99 -16.37
CA TYR A 421 0.24 4.90 -16.00
C TYR A 421 -0.01 6.30 -16.56
N ASP A 422 0.19 7.33 -15.72
CA ASP A 422 0.21 8.71 -16.19
C ASP A 422 1.62 9.06 -16.65
N ILE A 423 1.72 9.56 -17.88
CA ILE A 423 2.98 9.97 -18.52
C ILE A 423 2.95 11.49 -18.68
N HIS A 424 3.81 12.17 -17.94
CA HIS A 424 3.99 13.62 -18.02
C HIS A 424 5.16 13.94 -18.93
N ILE A 425 4.87 14.65 -20.02
CA ILE A 425 5.83 14.95 -21.07
C ILE A 425 6.10 16.45 -21.09
N ARG A 426 7.38 16.82 -21.03
CA ARG A 426 7.85 18.17 -21.29
C ARG A 426 8.75 18.15 -22.51
N ALA A 427 8.28 18.73 -23.61
CA ALA A 427 9.02 18.80 -24.86
C ALA A 427 9.58 20.20 -25.09
N PHE A 428 10.88 20.28 -25.31
CA PHE A 428 11.60 21.53 -25.60
C PHE A 428 11.74 21.68 -27.10
N VAL A 429 11.03 22.65 -27.67
CA VAL A 429 10.91 22.88 -29.11
C VAL A 429 11.58 24.19 -29.49
N GLY A 430 12.43 24.15 -30.50
CA GLY A 430 13.13 25.31 -31.06
C GLY A 430 12.88 25.46 -32.55
N ASN A 431 13.10 26.66 -33.09
CA ASN A 431 12.96 26.91 -34.52
C ASN A 431 14.16 26.35 -35.33
N THR A 432 15.35 26.38 -34.77
CA THR A 432 16.60 25.85 -35.36
C THR A 432 17.35 24.98 -34.38
N ALA A 433 18.31 24.19 -34.87
CA ALA A 433 19.14 23.33 -34.04
C ALA A 433 19.98 24.11 -33.00
N ASP A 434 20.36 25.35 -33.31
CA ASP A 434 21.18 26.23 -32.45
C ASP A 434 20.37 27.34 -31.79
N SER A 435 19.04 27.17 -31.67
CA SER A 435 18.19 28.19 -31.06
C SER A 435 18.49 28.33 -29.56
N ASP A 436 18.77 29.58 -29.11
CA ASP A 436 18.98 29.89 -27.69
C ASP A 436 17.66 29.99 -26.91
N GLN A 437 16.53 30.11 -27.60
CA GLN A 437 15.19 30.15 -27.02
C GLN A 437 14.42 28.87 -27.39
N LEU A 438 13.92 28.19 -26.37
CA LEU A 438 13.11 27.00 -26.49
C LEU A 438 11.74 27.22 -25.89
N HIS A 439 10.70 26.74 -26.55
CA HIS A 439 9.36 26.64 -25.99
C HIS A 439 9.16 25.30 -25.35
N VAL A 440 8.51 25.27 -24.19
CA VAL A 440 8.21 24.07 -23.44
C VAL A 440 6.74 23.74 -23.63
N PHE A 441 6.47 22.58 -24.23
CA PHE A 441 5.14 21.99 -24.29
C PHE A 441 4.99 21.00 -23.15
N GLU A 442 4.00 21.20 -22.30
CA GLU A 442 3.65 20.29 -21.22
C GLU A 442 2.35 19.58 -21.56
N LEU A 443 2.37 18.26 -21.51
CA LEU A 443 1.15 17.46 -21.71
C LEU A 443 1.22 16.17 -20.89
N THR A 444 0.06 15.69 -20.49
CA THR A 444 -0.11 14.42 -19.80
C THR A 444 -0.85 13.45 -20.70
N ARG A 445 -0.36 12.22 -20.78
CA ARG A 445 -1.00 11.11 -21.48
C ARG A 445 -1.14 9.94 -20.54
N GLN A 446 -2.24 9.22 -20.65
CA GLN A 446 -2.45 7.99 -19.90
C GLN A 446 -2.11 6.78 -20.77
N LEU A 447 -1.23 5.91 -20.26
CA LEU A 447 -0.95 4.62 -20.84
C LEU A 447 -2.03 3.64 -20.38
N PRO A 448 -2.78 3.01 -21.29
CA PRO A 448 -3.84 2.07 -20.92
C PRO A 448 -3.33 0.87 -20.12
N ARG A 449 -4.23 0.25 -19.32
CA ARG A 449 -3.92 -0.87 -18.42
C ARG A 449 -3.22 -2.05 -19.13
N PHE A 450 -3.72 -2.44 -20.30
CA PHE A 450 -3.20 -3.56 -21.10
C PHE A 450 -2.37 -3.08 -22.31
N SER A 451 -1.67 -1.96 -22.17
CA SER A 451 -0.87 -1.38 -23.26
C SER A 451 0.26 -2.25 -23.78
N THR A 452 0.72 -3.23 -22.98
CA THR A 452 1.76 -4.20 -23.37
C THR A 452 1.22 -5.39 -24.16
N PHE A 453 -0.07 -5.43 -24.45
CA PHE A 453 -0.69 -6.51 -25.21
C PHE A 453 -0.89 -6.07 -26.67
N LEU A 454 -0.17 -6.76 -27.58
CA LEU A 454 -0.24 -6.53 -29.01
C LEU A 454 -1.30 -7.42 -29.62
N LEU A 455 -2.21 -6.84 -30.39
CA LEU A 455 -3.25 -7.55 -31.13
C LEU A 455 -2.62 -8.30 -32.32
N LEU A 456 -2.83 -9.62 -32.42
CA LEU A 456 -2.26 -10.48 -33.46
C LEU A 456 -3.25 -10.80 -34.59
N LYS A 457 -4.55 -10.88 -34.28
CA LYS A 457 -5.62 -11.20 -35.25
C LYS A 457 -6.93 -10.55 -34.87
N ASP A 458 -7.63 -10.03 -35.88
CA ASP A 458 -8.90 -9.33 -35.76
C ASP A 458 -10.05 -10.10 -36.41
N TYR A 459 -11.16 -10.15 -35.68
CA TYR A 459 -12.51 -10.17 -36.23
C TYR A 459 -13.38 -9.35 -35.26
N LEU A 460 -13.91 -8.22 -35.70
CA LEU A 460 -14.50 -7.22 -34.81
C LEU A 460 -16.02 -7.09 -34.89
N LEU A 461 -16.58 -6.71 -33.72
CA LEU A 461 -17.96 -6.23 -33.58
C LEU A 461 -18.07 -5.03 -32.63
N LEU A 462 -18.98 -4.12 -33.01
CA LEU A 462 -19.20 -2.76 -32.53
C LEU A 462 -19.39 -2.53 -31.02
N GLN A 463 -19.72 -3.50 -30.22
CA GLN A 463 -20.04 -3.29 -28.78
C GLN A 463 -18.83 -3.25 -27.84
N LEU A 464 -17.72 -3.86 -28.22
CA LEU A 464 -16.49 -3.96 -27.43
C LEU A 464 -15.42 -2.92 -27.81
N ASP A 465 -15.60 -2.23 -28.92
CA ASP A 465 -14.59 -1.28 -29.43
C ASP A 465 -14.24 -0.18 -28.44
N LEU A 466 -15.23 0.34 -27.71
CA LEU A 466 -15.00 1.36 -26.68
C LEU A 466 -14.16 0.81 -25.53
N TRP A 467 -14.46 -0.39 -25.04
CA TRP A 467 -13.71 -1.03 -23.95
C TRP A 467 -12.30 -1.41 -24.39
N LEU A 468 -12.14 -1.96 -25.61
CA LEU A 468 -10.83 -2.31 -26.17
C LEU A 468 -9.96 -1.05 -26.35
N ASN A 469 -10.48 0.02 -26.92
CA ASN A 469 -9.76 1.28 -27.12
C ASN A 469 -9.38 1.97 -25.80
N GLN A 470 -10.16 1.78 -24.72
CA GLN A 470 -9.83 2.33 -23.40
C GLN A 470 -8.75 1.54 -22.67
N ASN A 471 -8.67 0.23 -22.90
CA ASN A 471 -7.82 -0.66 -22.11
C ASN A 471 -6.59 -1.17 -22.88
N PHE A 472 -6.62 -1.18 -24.23
CA PHE A 472 -5.52 -1.65 -25.09
C PHE A 472 -5.04 -0.53 -26.01
N LEU A 473 -3.81 -0.67 -26.51
CA LEU A 473 -3.29 0.17 -27.60
C LEU A 473 -3.54 -0.53 -28.95
N LEU A 474 -4.55 -0.11 -29.66
CA LEU A 474 -4.84 -0.61 -30.99
C LEU A 474 -4.16 0.30 -32.03
N ALA A 475 -3.46 -0.30 -32.99
CA ALA A 475 -2.60 0.42 -33.96
C ALA A 475 -3.40 1.27 -34.98
N GLU A 476 -4.67 0.98 -35.19
CA GLU A 476 -5.58 1.74 -36.06
C GLU A 476 -6.93 1.87 -35.36
N VAL A 477 -7.53 3.05 -35.43
CA VAL A 477 -8.97 3.20 -35.17
C VAL A 477 -9.67 2.38 -36.22
N MET A 478 -10.22 1.24 -35.81
CA MET A 478 -10.86 0.33 -36.76
C MET A 478 -12.00 1.04 -37.44
N GLU A 479 -11.85 1.26 -38.74
CA GLU A 479 -12.94 1.73 -39.56
C GLU A 479 -14.05 0.66 -39.50
N THR A 480 -15.18 1.04 -38.95
CA THR A 480 -16.39 0.22 -38.87
C THR A 480 -16.82 -0.18 -40.29
N ASN A 481 -16.39 -1.34 -40.72
CA ASN A 481 -16.92 -1.96 -41.91
C ASN A 481 -18.34 -2.45 -41.60
N GLU A 482 -19.33 -1.75 -42.09
CA GLU A 482 -20.79 -1.96 -41.91
C GLU A 482 -21.34 -3.33 -42.37
N ARG A 483 -20.47 -4.34 -42.63
CA ARG A 483 -20.86 -5.61 -43.29
C ARG A 483 -20.71 -6.90 -42.50
N ALA A 484 -20.29 -6.87 -41.27
CA ALA A 484 -20.19 -8.11 -40.49
C ALA A 484 -21.41 -8.33 -39.59
N GLN A 485 -22.42 -8.98 -40.14
CA GLN A 485 -23.59 -9.50 -39.37
C GLN A 485 -23.29 -10.84 -38.64
N SER A 486 -22.03 -11.26 -38.47
CA SER A 486 -21.70 -12.45 -37.72
C SER A 486 -21.66 -12.16 -36.22
N SER A 487 -22.41 -12.93 -35.43
CA SER A 487 -22.46 -12.84 -33.97
C SER A 487 -21.20 -13.38 -33.28
N GLU A 488 -20.22 -13.85 -34.03
CA GLU A 488 -19.00 -14.47 -33.53
C GLU A 488 -17.77 -13.64 -33.85
N TRP A 489 -16.93 -13.39 -32.84
CA TRP A 489 -15.63 -12.71 -33.02
C TRP A 489 -14.58 -13.33 -32.08
N SER A 490 -13.31 -13.22 -32.49
CA SER A 490 -12.18 -13.61 -31.67
C SER A 490 -11.04 -12.61 -31.80
N ALA A 491 -10.43 -12.25 -30.67
CA ALA A 491 -9.24 -11.42 -30.62
C ALA A 491 -8.13 -12.17 -29.87
N THR A 492 -6.94 -12.18 -30.44
CA THR A 492 -5.77 -12.81 -29.82
C THR A 492 -4.70 -11.75 -29.59
N PHE A 493 -4.32 -11.58 -28.34
CA PHE A 493 -3.28 -10.66 -27.90
C PHE A 493 -2.06 -11.43 -27.42
N ARG A 494 -0.88 -10.88 -27.68
CA ARG A 494 0.40 -11.37 -27.13
C ARG A 494 0.97 -10.31 -26.19
N CYS A 495 1.32 -10.71 -24.99
CA CYS A 495 2.04 -9.88 -24.04
C CYS A 495 3.48 -9.64 -24.52
N LEU A 496 3.90 -8.38 -24.58
CA LEU A 496 5.24 -7.99 -25.03
C LEU A 496 6.35 -8.27 -24.00
N ARG A 497 5.97 -8.51 -22.71
CA ARG A 497 6.92 -8.77 -21.62
C ARG A 497 7.37 -10.22 -21.55
N ASP A 498 6.42 -11.14 -21.55
CA ASP A 498 6.64 -12.58 -21.29
C ASP A 498 6.20 -13.48 -22.44
N GLY A 499 5.58 -12.91 -23.48
CA GLY A 499 5.07 -13.65 -24.62
C GLY A 499 3.77 -14.42 -24.34
N SER A 500 3.16 -14.29 -23.16
CA SER A 500 1.89 -14.93 -22.81
C SER A 500 0.77 -14.52 -23.76
N ILE A 501 -0.18 -15.42 -23.96
CA ILE A 501 -1.26 -15.22 -24.93
C ILE A 501 -2.58 -15.02 -24.19
N LEU A 502 -3.28 -13.93 -24.51
CA LEU A 502 -4.65 -13.68 -24.10
C LEU A 502 -5.56 -13.85 -25.30
N ARG A 503 -6.54 -14.74 -25.22
CA ARG A 503 -7.56 -14.92 -26.25
C ARG A 503 -8.92 -14.54 -25.69
N LEU A 504 -9.60 -13.65 -26.42
CA LEU A 504 -10.97 -13.27 -26.17
C LEU A 504 -11.82 -13.82 -27.31
N HIS A 505 -12.82 -14.59 -26.99
CA HIS A 505 -13.73 -15.18 -27.98
C HIS A 505 -15.19 -14.93 -27.56
N HIS A 506 -15.99 -14.45 -28.47
CA HIS A 506 -17.42 -14.23 -28.27
C HIS A 506 -18.19 -15.07 -29.26
N GLU A 507 -19.11 -15.85 -28.74
CA GLU A 507 -19.99 -16.72 -29.52
C GLU A 507 -21.43 -16.53 -29.02
N SER A 508 -22.31 -16.08 -29.91
CA SER A 508 -23.74 -15.86 -29.66
C SER A 508 -24.04 -14.93 -28.45
N ASN A 509 -23.94 -15.42 -27.21
CA ASN A 509 -24.20 -14.68 -25.97
C ASN A 509 -23.20 -15.02 -24.86
N THR A 510 -22.13 -15.72 -25.19
CA THR A 510 -21.09 -16.12 -24.25
C THR A 510 -19.75 -15.52 -24.65
N MET A 511 -19.01 -15.01 -23.67
CA MET A 511 -17.65 -14.52 -23.86
C MET A 511 -16.67 -15.42 -23.14
N THR A 512 -15.69 -15.94 -23.86
CA THR A 512 -14.64 -16.81 -23.32
C THR A 512 -13.33 -16.06 -23.25
N ILE A 513 -12.69 -16.07 -22.07
CA ILE A 513 -11.36 -15.53 -21.82
C ILE A 513 -10.43 -16.72 -21.60
N ALA A 514 -9.41 -16.88 -22.45
CA ALA A 514 -8.42 -17.94 -22.30
C ALA A 514 -7.00 -17.33 -22.14
N THR A 515 -6.36 -17.62 -21.02
CA THR A 515 -5.00 -17.18 -20.70
C THR A 515 -4.34 -18.16 -19.72
N GLU A 516 -3.01 -18.16 -19.68
CA GLU A 516 -2.25 -18.98 -18.73
C GLU A 516 -2.11 -18.31 -17.34
N ASP A 517 -2.32 -16.97 -17.26
CA ASP A 517 -2.23 -16.20 -16.03
C ASP A 517 -3.62 -15.90 -15.45
N ILE A 518 -3.87 -16.42 -14.24
CA ILE A 518 -5.14 -16.23 -13.52
C ILE A 518 -5.36 -14.78 -13.11
N SER A 519 -4.29 -14.04 -12.75
CA SER A 519 -4.40 -12.65 -12.34
C SER A 519 -4.80 -11.77 -13.52
N LEU A 520 -4.25 -12.04 -14.70
CA LEU A 520 -4.66 -11.40 -15.94
C LEU A 520 -6.13 -11.71 -16.29
N ALA A 521 -6.55 -12.97 -16.17
CA ALA A 521 -7.94 -13.36 -16.39
C ALA A 521 -8.89 -12.60 -15.46
N ALA A 522 -8.53 -12.50 -14.18
CA ALA A 522 -9.30 -11.75 -13.18
C ALA A 522 -9.38 -10.26 -13.52
N ASP A 523 -8.26 -9.63 -13.89
CA ASP A 523 -8.20 -8.22 -14.26
C ASP A 523 -9.07 -7.90 -15.48
N VAL A 524 -8.97 -8.73 -16.51
CA VAL A 524 -9.78 -8.59 -17.74
C VAL A 524 -11.27 -8.79 -17.41
N LEU A 525 -11.61 -9.82 -16.63
CA LEU A 525 -12.99 -10.11 -16.24
C LEU A 525 -13.60 -8.99 -15.42
N GLN A 526 -12.89 -8.46 -14.41
CA GLN A 526 -13.39 -7.36 -13.59
C GLN A 526 -13.59 -6.08 -14.40
N SER A 527 -12.67 -5.77 -15.33
CA SER A 527 -12.81 -4.64 -16.25
C SER A 527 -14.04 -4.79 -17.17
N LEU A 528 -14.28 -6.00 -17.69
CA LEU A 528 -15.45 -6.33 -18.50
C LEU A 528 -16.74 -6.31 -17.69
N ALA A 529 -16.72 -6.86 -16.47
CA ALA A 529 -17.87 -6.90 -15.57
C ALA A 529 -18.34 -5.49 -15.20
N PHE A 530 -17.38 -4.58 -14.97
CA PHE A 530 -17.68 -3.16 -14.73
C PHE A 530 -18.32 -2.49 -15.97
N HIS A 531 -17.84 -2.82 -17.17
CA HIS A 531 -18.33 -2.20 -18.40
C HIS A 531 -19.71 -2.76 -18.84
N PHE A 532 -19.95 -4.07 -18.67
CA PHE A 532 -21.14 -4.77 -19.16
C PHE A 532 -22.13 -5.21 -18.08
N ASN A 533 -21.90 -4.93 -16.80
CA ASN A 533 -22.71 -5.40 -15.67
C ASN A 533 -22.97 -6.92 -15.68
N LEU A 534 -21.90 -7.71 -15.84
CA LEU A 534 -21.98 -9.18 -15.91
C LEU A 534 -22.31 -9.76 -14.52
N GLU A 535 -23.25 -10.72 -14.46
CA GLU A 535 -23.72 -11.25 -13.18
C GLU A 535 -23.11 -12.62 -12.79
N ARG A 536 -22.74 -13.49 -13.74
CA ARG A 536 -22.34 -14.88 -13.44
C ARG A 536 -21.29 -15.42 -14.41
N PRO A 537 -20.00 -15.29 -14.13
CA PRO A 537 -18.96 -16.00 -14.86
C PRO A 537 -18.88 -17.48 -14.44
N ILE A 538 -18.53 -18.35 -15.37
CA ILE A 538 -18.15 -19.75 -15.12
C ILE A 538 -16.66 -19.85 -15.40
N ALA A 539 -15.90 -20.40 -14.44
CA ALA A 539 -14.45 -20.47 -14.53
C ALA A 539 -13.94 -21.91 -14.37
N GLU A 540 -13.00 -22.32 -15.22
CA GLU A 540 -12.35 -23.63 -15.18
C GLU A 540 -10.84 -23.47 -15.06
N PHE A 541 -10.22 -24.09 -14.04
CA PHE A 541 -8.79 -23.94 -13.72
C PHE A 541 -8.12 -25.29 -13.45
N PRO A 542 -7.87 -26.13 -14.43
CA PRO A 542 -7.33 -27.46 -14.20
C PRO A 542 -5.95 -27.47 -13.53
N THR A 543 -5.06 -26.53 -13.90
CA THR A 543 -3.70 -26.42 -13.33
C THR A 543 -3.69 -25.97 -11.88
N ILE A 544 -4.60 -25.08 -11.50
CA ILE A 544 -4.72 -24.56 -10.13
C ILE A 544 -5.19 -25.63 -9.17
N HIS A 545 -6.03 -26.57 -9.61
CA HIS A 545 -6.49 -27.67 -8.77
C HIS A 545 -5.34 -28.56 -8.31
N GLU A 546 -4.37 -28.86 -9.19
CA GLU A 546 -3.20 -29.66 -8.84
C GLU A 546 -2.26 -28.88 -7.90
N GLU A 547 -2.02 -27.62 -8.17
CA GLU A 547 -1.19 -26.76 -7.31
C GLU A 547 -1.79 -26.58 -5.92
N LEU A 548 -3.10 -26.34 -5.84
CA LEU A 548 -3.84 -26.20 -4.58
C LEU A 548 -3.79 -27.49 -3.77
N LYS A 549 -3.99 -28.64 -4.41
CA LYS A 549 -3.89 -29.95 -3.77
C LYS A 549 -2.51 -30.20 -3.19
N CYS A 550 -1.45 -29.98 -3.97
CA CYS A 550 -0.08 -30.12 -3.53
C CYS A 550 0.24 -29.16 -2.36
N SER A 551 -0.22 -27.93 -2.42
CA SER A 551 -0.03 -26.95 -1.35
C SER A 551 -0.74 -27.33 -0.06
N MET A 552 -1.94 -27.89 -0.14
CA MET A 552 -2.70 -28.38 1.03
C MET A 552 -2.08 -29.62 1.65
N GLU A 553 -1.58 -30.57 0.86
CA GLU A 553 -0.84 -31.74 1.35
C GLU A 553 0.43 -31.33 2.09
N ASN A 554 1.22 -30.40 1.52
CA ASN A 554 2.41 -29.84 2.16
C ASN A 554 2.09 -29.10 3.47
N LEU A 555 0.98 -28.37 3.51
CA LEU A 555 0.49 -27.69 4.72
C LEU A 555 0.20 -28.68 5.86
N ASP A 556 -0.50 -29.77 5.55
CA ASP A 556 -0.85 -30.82 6.52
C ASP A 556 0.40 -31.51 7.08
N ASP A 557 1.37 -31.83 6.21
CA ASP A 557 2.64 -32.43 6.61
C ASP A 557 3.47 -31.50 7.49
N LEU A 558 3.52 -30.20 7.18
CA LEU A 558 4.20 -29.22 8.04
C LEU A 558 3.52 -29.06 9.39
N ARG A 559 2.19 -29.01 9.45
CA ARG A 559 1.42 -28.96 10.71
C ARG A 559 1.71 -30.18 11.58
N LYS A 560 1.72 -31.38 11.01
CA LYS A 560 2.09 -32.62 11.72
C LYS A 560 3.51 -32.59 12.24
N ASN A 561 4.46 -32.10 11.43
CA ASN A 561 5.86 -31.99 11.84
C ASN A 561 6.05 -30.98 12.97
N ILE A 562 5.41 -29.80 12.91
CA ILE A 562 5.46 -28.79 13.98
C ILE A 562 4.84 -29.35 15.27
N SER A 563 3.71 -30.04 15.21
CA SER A 563 3.08 -30.66 16.38
C SER A 563 3.98 -31.73 17.00
N ARG A 564 4.61 -32.58 16.18
CA ARG A 564 5.56 -33.62 16.66
C ARG A 564 6.79 -33.01 17.32
N MET A 565 7.31 -31.90 16.77
CA MET A 565 8.45 -31.20 17.37
C MET A 565 8.08 -30.47 18.66
N ALA A 566 6.86 -29.95 18.77
CA ALA A 566 6.38 -29.33 20.00
C ALA A 566 6.31 -30.32 21.15
N THR A 567 5.81 -31.55 20.91
CA THR A 567 5.79 -32.63 21.91
C THR A 567 7.21 -33.03 22.31
N SER A 568 8.12 -33.24 21.35
CA SER A 568 9.53 -33.55 21.63
C SER A 568 10.23 -32.45 22.44
N THR A 569 9.92 -31.19 22.17
CA THR A 569 10.47 -30.05 22.94
C THR A 569 9.97 -30.05 24.38
N ALA A 570 8.68 -30.34 24.60
CA ALA A 570 8.10 -30.45 25.94
C ALA A 570 8.75 -31.57 26.75
N ASP A 571 8.98 -32.72 26.11
CA ASP A 571 9.67 -33.89 26.75
C ASP A 571 11.10 -33.52 27.13
N ASN A 572 11.85 -32.85 26.24
CA ASN A 572 13.22 -32.40 26.49
C ASN A 572 13.30 -31.38 27.64
N VAL A 573 12.35 -30.43 27.72
CA VAL A 573 12.27 -29.48 28.86
C VAL A 573 12.03 -30.20 30.18
N SER A 574 11.15 -31.19 30.20
CA SER A 574 10.90 -32.02 31.39
C SER A 574 12.15 -32.77 31.81
N MET A 575 12.90 -33.34 30.85
CA MET A 575 14.12 -34.07 31.09
C MET A 575 15.25 -33.14 31.63
N ILE A 576 15.37 -31.92 31.08
CA ILE A 576 16.33 -30.91 31.59
C ILE A 576 16.02 -30.55 33.05
N LYS A 577 14.75 -30.31 33.38
CA LYS A 577 14.35 -30.03 34.77
C LYS A 577 14.73 -31.17 35.70
N SER A 578 14.52 -32.43 35.33
CA SER A 578 14.90 -33.61 36.07
C SER A 578 16.43 -33.69 36.27
N LEU A 579 17.21 -33.47 35.22
CA LEU A 579 18.67 -33.51 35.27
C LEU A 579 19.27 -32.38 36.14
N ILE A 580 18.63 -31.19 36.14
CA ILE A 580 19.06 -30.09 37.02
C ILE A 580 18.86 -30.47 38.48
N VAL A 581 17.72 -31.08 38.86
CA VAL A 581 17.45 -31.56 40.21
C VAL A 581 18.48 -32.64 40.61
N GLN A 582 18.74 -33.61 39.72
CA GLN A 582 19.73 -34.67 39.96
C GLN A 582 21.16 -34.10 40.11
N ALA A 583 21.52 -33.07 39.34
CA ALA A 583 22.82 -32.42 39.46
C ALA A 583 22.97 -31.68 40.79
N GLU A 584 21.91 -31.01 41.29
CA GLU A 584 21.90 -30.38 42.60
C GLU A 584 21.98 -31.39 43.76
N ASP A 585 21.21 -32.50 43.66
CA ASP A 585 21.30 -33.60 44.64
C ASP A 585 22.70 -34.20 44.67
N ALA A 586 23.32 -34.43 43.50
CA ALA A 586 24.69 -34.92 43.41
C ALA A 586 25.72 -33.93 44.03
N ARG A 587 25.47 -32.62 43.87
CA ARG A 587 26.29 -31.55 44.50
C ARG A 587 26.21 -31.60 46.02
N ILE A 588 25.01 -31.72 46.56
CA ILE A 588 24.76 -31.81 48.01
C ILE A 588 25.43 -33.07 48.59
N LEU A 589 25.31 -34.20 47.89
CA LEU A 589 25.86 -35.49 48.30
C LEU A 589 27.33 -35.66 47.95
N LYS A 590 28.01 -34.64 47.41
CA LYS A 590 29.42 -34.66 46.98
C LYS A 590 29.73 -35.79 45.99
N LYS A 591 28.80 -36.19 45.16
CA LYS A 591 28.94 -37.18 44.07
C LYS A 591 29.44 -36.52 42.78
N ASN A 592 29.83 -37.36 41.80
CA ASN A 592 30.29 -36.87 40.50
C ASN A 592 29.11 -36.33 39.68
N MET A 593 29.16 -35.05 39.33
CA MET A 593 28.15 -34.34 38.55
C MET A 593 28.43 -34.34 37.03
N ARG A 594 29.59 -34.84 36.61
CA ARG A 594 30.06 -34.71 35.23
C ARG A 594 29.07 -35.27 34.22
N ASP A 595 28.48 -36.41 34.51
CA ASP A 595 27.57 -37.12 33.58
C ASP A 595 26.25 -36.36 33.41
N CYS A 596 25.75 -35.77 34.51
CA CYS A 596 24.55 -34.91 34.44
C CYS A 596 24.79 -33.65 33.55
N TYR A 597 25.95 -33.00 33.72
CA TYR A 597 26.28 -31.82 32.91
C TYR A 597 26.56 -32.18 31.44
N VAL A 598 27.14 -33.32 31.14
CA VAL A 598 27.33 -33.79 29.76
C VAL A 598 25.97 -34.05 29.09
N GLN A 599 25.04 -34.68 29.80
CA GLN A 599 23.67 -34.89 29.28
C GLN A 599 22.91 -33.58 29.10
N LEU A 600 23.01 -32.64 30.06
CA LEU A 600 22.43 -31.31 29.93
C LEU A 600 22.96 -30.55 28.70
N TYR A 601 24.27 -30.61 28.49
CA TYR A 601 24.89 -29.98 27.31
C TYR A 601 24.39 -30.59 25.99
N GLN A 602 24.27 -31.90 25.91
CA GLN A 602 23.77 -32.62 24.74
C GLN A 602 22.31 -32.25 24.46
N LEU A 603 21.44 -32.28 25.46
CA LEU A 603 20.04 -31.90 25.34
C LEU A 603 19.85 -30.43 24.93
N ASN A 604 20.65 -29.52 25.51
CA ASN A 604 20.61 -28.11 25.15
C ASN A 604 21.03 -27.89 23.68
N LYS A 605 22.08 -28.60 23.22
CA LYS A 605 22.49 -28.57 21.82
C LYS A 605 21.43 -29.10 20.89
N GLU A 606 20.75 -30.17 21.27
CA GLU A 606 19.64 -30.75 20.50
C GLU A 606 18.42 -29.83 20.46
N MET A 607 18.03 -29.22 21.58
CA MET A 607 16.99 -28.23 21.65
C MET A 607 17.28 -27.01 20.76
N THR A 608 18.53 -26.52 20.77
CA THR A 608 18.92 -25.39 19.90
C THR A 608 18.81 -25.75 18.41
N ALA A 609 19.20 -26.98 18.05
CA ALA A 609 19.05 -27.46 16.67
C ALA A 609 17.57 -27.59 16.28
N ASN A 610 16.75 -28.18 17.15
CA ASN A 610 15.31 -28.34 16.94
C ASN A 610 14.58 -27.00 16.82
N SER A 611 14.96 -26.01 17.64
CA SER A 611 14.40 -24.65 17.55
C SER A 611 14.63 -24.01 16.17
N LYS A 612 15.82 -24.17 15.58
CA LYS A 612 16.09 -23.68 14.21
C LYS A 612 15.19 -24.32 13.18
N ILE A 613 15.00 -25.65 13.27
CA ILE A 613 14.14 -26.41 12.36
C ILE A 613 12.67 -25.97 12.53
N VAL A 614 12.22 -25.75 13.76
CA VAL A 614 10.87 -25.23 14.03
C VAL A 614 10.65 -23.87 13.39
N CYS A 615 11.62 -22.95 13.53
CA CYS A 615 11.55 -21.62 12.91
C CYS A 615 11.51 -21.70 11.37
N GLU A 616 12.28 -22.61 10.78
CA GLU A 616 12.27 -22.83 9.32
C GLU A 616 10.96 -23.44 8.85
N ASN A 617 10.44 -24.45 9.54
CA ASN A 617 9.15 -25.05 9.27
C ASN A 617 8.01 -24.04 9.39
N HIS A 618 8.08 -23.15 10.40
CA HIS A 618 7.09 -22.08 10.55
C HIS A 618 7.15 -21.09 9.38
N ARG A 619 8.34 -20.70 8.95
CA ARG A 619 8.51 -19.84 7.76
C ARG A 619 7.93 -20.48 6.50
N ASN A 620 8.19 -21.79 6.31
CA ASN A 620 7.66 -22.53 5.17
C ASN A 620 6.13 -22.66 5.23
N LEU A 621 5.57 -22.86 6.42
CA LEU A 621 4.13 -22.87 6.65
C LEU A 621 3.49 -21.53 6.26
N MET A 622 4.08 -20.41 6.67
CA MET A 622 3.61 -19.07 6.31
C MET A 622 3.65 -18.84 4.79
N ASN A 623 4.71 -19.27 4.12
CA ASN A 623 4.82 -19.14 2.67
C ASN A 623 3.75 -19.97 1.94
N ILE A 624 3.46 -21.19 2.40
CA ILE A 624 2.41 -22.03 1.81
C ILE A 624 1.03 -21.42 2.04
N LEU A 625 0.74 -20.93 3.25
CA LEU A 625 -0.51 -20.24 3.54
C LEU A 625 -0.67 -18.98 2.68
N LYS A 626 0.41 -18.20 2.48
CA LYS A 626 0.41 -17.06 1.58
C LYS A 626 0.04 -17.47 0.15
N ASN A 627 0.62 -18.55 -0.37
CA ASN A 627 0.31 -19.05 -1.71
C ASN A 627 -1.15 -19.49 -1.83
N ILE A 628 -1.66 -20.27 -0.85
CA ILE A 628 -3.07 -20.71 -0.84
C ILE A 628 -4.01 -19.50 -0.79
N ASN A 629 -3.75 -18.53 0.08
CA ASN A 629 -4.55 -17.32 0.20
C ASN A 629 -4.51 -16.48 -1.10
N SER A 630 -3.36 -16.37 -1.75
CA SER A 630 -3.24 -15.71 -3.06
C SER A 630 -4.06 -16.40 -4.14
N ILE A 631 -4.04 -17.74 -4.20
CA ILE A 631 -4.85 -18.51 -5.15
C ILE A 631 -6.36 -18.31 -4.87
N ILE A 632 -6.78 -18.35 -3.59
CA ILE A 632 -8.17 -18.11 -3.19
C ILE A 632 -8.60 -16.70 -3.60
N GLN A 633 -7.77 -15.71 -3.40
CA GLN A 633 -8.08 -14.34 -3.78
C GLN A 633 -8.22 -14.16 -5.29
N HIS A 634 -7.25 -14.64 -6.09
CA HIS A 634 -7.35 -14.58 -7.54
C HIS A 634 -8.58 -15.32 -8.07
N ALA A 635 -8.87 -16.48 -7.50
CA ALA A 635 -10.09 -17.24 -7.83
C ALA A 635 -11.37 -16.48 -7.43
N THR A 636 -11.38 -15.80 -6.29
CA THR A 636 -12.51 -14.98 -5.84
C THR A 636 -12.74 -13.77 -6.75
N ARG A 637 -11.68 -13.17 -7.28
CA ARG A 637 -11.77 -12.07 -8.27
C ARG A 637 -12.41 -12.51 -9.59
N LEU A 638 -12.42 -13.80 -9.90
CA LEU A 638 -13.12 -14.36 -11.06
C LEU A 638 -14.63 -14.51 -10.83
N HIS A 639 -15.11 -14.33 -9.61
CA HIS A 639 -16.54 -14.24 -9.32
C HIS A 639 -16.99 -12.78 -9.31
N VAL A 640 -18.17 -12.50 -9.91
CA VAL A 640 -18.76 -11.17 -10.01
C VAL A 640 -19.96 -11.09 -9.06
N GLY A 641 -20.12 -9.97 -8.34
CA GLY A 641 -21.26 -9.71 -7.46
C GLY A 641 -20.96 -9.78 -5.96
N LYS A 642 -22.01 -9.74 -5.14
CA LYS A 642 -21.93 -9.60 -3.67
C LYS A 642 -21.42 -10.83 -2.91
N ASN A 643 -21.23 -11.98 -3.57
CA ASN A 643 -20.91 -13.25 -2.93
C ASN A 643 -19.41 -13.49 -2.68
N LYS A 644 -18.54 -12.49 -2.95
CA LYS A 644 -17.09 -12.66 -2.80
C LYS A 644 -16.69 -12.98 -1.36
N SER A 645 -17.25 -12.30 -0.38
CA SER A 645 -16.97 -12.53 1.05
C SER A 645 -17.47 -13.89 1.54
N GLU A 646 -18.63 -14.34 1.06
CA GLU A 646 -19.16 -15.67 1.37
C GLU A 646 -18.23 -16.78 0.85
N ILE A 647 -17.73 -16.63 -0.39
CA ILE A 647 -16.76 -17.56 -0.99
C ILE A 647 -15.47 -17.61 -0.18
N ILE A 648 -14.96 -16.44 0.27
CA ILE A 648 -13.76 -16.36 1.10
C ILE A 648 -13.97 -17.07 2.45
N SER A 649 -15.10 -16.82 3.11
CA SER A 649 -15.46 -17.45 4.38
C SER A 649 -15.57 -18.97 4.26
N LEU A 650 -16.26 -19.46 3.22
CA LEU A 650 -16.37 -20.90 2.93
C LEU A 650 -15.00 -21.54 2.61
N SER A 651 -14.14 -20.82 1.87
CA SER A 651 -12.78 -21.27 1.55
C SER A 651 -11.91 -21.38 2.81
N ARG A 652 -12.02 -20.41 3.74
CA ARG A 652 -11.37 -20.48 5.06
C ARG A 652 -11.73 -21.75 5.81
N ASN A 653 -13.03 -22.03 5.93
CA ASN A 653 -13.51 -23.21 6.63
C ASN A 653 -13.01 -24.51 5.98
N ALA A 654 -12.99 -24.57 4.65
CA ALA A 654 -12.45 -25.70 3.91
C ALA A 654 -10.94 -25.89 4.15
N THR A 655 -10.17 -24.79 4.16
CA THR A 655 -8.72 -24.80 4.42
C THR A 655 -8.41 -25.16 5.88
N ALA A 656 -9.20 -24.67 6.84
CA ALA A 656 -9.05 -25.02 8.25
C ALA A 656 -9.31 -26.51 8.51
N ASN A 657 -10.30 -27.09 7.83
CA ASN A 657 -10.68 -28.49 7.92
C ASN A 657 -9.85 -29.41 7.00
N ASN A 658 -8.87 -28.87 6.28
CA ASN A 658 -8.05 -29.59 5.30
C ASN A 658 -8.86 -30.35 4.24
N ASN A 659 -10.00 -29.77 3.80
CA ASN A 659 -10.91 -30.38 2.83
C ASN A 659 -10.67 -29.82 1.43
N VAL A 660 -9.78 -30.46 0.69
CA VAL A 660 -9.33 -30.02 -0.65
C VAL A 660 -10.49 -30.06 -1.66
N ASP A 661 -11.31 -31.13 -1.63
CA ASP A 661 -12.41 -31.29 -2.60
C ASP A 661 -13.50 -30.21 -2.42
N ALA A 662 -13.81 -29.88 -1.16
CA ALA A 662 -14.73 -28.76 -0.86
C ALA A 662 -14.14 -27.44 -1.31
N LEU A 663 -12.84 -27.19 -1.10
CA LEU A 663 -12.18 -25.95 -1.51
C LEU A 663 -12.20 -25.78 -3.04
N ILE A 664 -11.89 -26.83 -3.79
CA ILE A 664 -11.96 -26.84 -5.26
C ILE A 664 -13.39 -26.55 -5.73
N LYS A 665 -14.39 -27.19 -5.13
CA LYS A 665 -15.79 -26.98 -5.48
C LYS A 665 -16.25 -25.54 -5.20
N ILE A 666 -15.85 -24.96 -4.06
CA ILE A 666 -16.15 -23.57 -3.71
C ILE A 666 -15.53 -22.62 -4.74
N ILE A 667 -14.26 -22.82 -5.11
CA ILE A 667 -13.57 -22.01 -6.11
C ILE A 667 -14.26 -22.07 -7.47
N GLN A 668 -14.74 -23.26 -7.90
CA GLN A 668 -15.43 -23.43 -9.19
C GLN A 668 -16.83 -22.85 -9.22
N THR A 669 -17.62 -23.10 -8.18
CA THR A 669 -19.06 -22.84 -8.20
C THR A 669 -19.50 -21.67 -7.32
N GLY A 670 -18.61 -21.18 -6.43
CA GLY A 670 -18.94 -20.19 -5.42
C GLY A 670 -19.85 -20.72 -4.30
N ARG A 671 -20.04 -22.03 -4.20
CA ARG A 671 -20.94 -22.68 -3.22
C ARG A 671 -20.33 -24.00 -2.73
N LEU A 672 -20.72 -24.42 -1.52
CA LEU A 672 -20.35 -25.73 -0.94
C LEU A 672 -20.95 -26.89 -1.70
#